data_6d1fd9fd17ffdc6d39a3c18cec86670a
#
_entry.id   6d1fd9fd17ffdc6d39a3c18cec86670a
#
_cell.length_a   1.000
_cell.length_b   1.000
_cell.length_c   1.000
_cell.angle_alpha   90.00
_cell.angle_beta   90.00
_cell.angle_gamma   90.00
#
_symmetry.space_group_name_H-M   'P 1'
#
loop_
_entity.id
_entity.type
_entity.pdbx_description
1 polymer ?
#
loop_
_entity_poly.entity_id
_entity_poly.type
_entity_poly.pdbx_seq_one_letter_code
_entity_poly.pdbx_strand_id
1 'polypeptide(L)'
;MKSIEPAPVTSLPSGKEPVSGNLVANGILQFLHYVFPIVTLPYVGHVVGSESFGIINYFSVLVGYFTLFVLYGFDFSGTRAVAQMGGDSQALGRYFNQVQSAKLLLLLVAGGIYAILVPLLPEGPNHEKIAWSTFGVTVGWALMPNWFVQGMRRMRALVWINIVPKVLFILVVFFIIKSPKEAFIYPLSISLSSVIVALLSVFWVHRAYAIPFRISLGSSTWNLLKKERWIFLSGLINNTNQTFNVLILGFFVSFESVGHFTLGWRLMNVTQVLVMFPIMQSLFPFIGEEIKNHVERGLMHLNRAIPFVIAAVSISIVGMYWVGPWIILHWFGAEYAPAISILQALLVVPLVTTSSHMLGNIVLLNLKEDRKVFRVIATTAVLSIVLNISLIAWQGIAGAIYALIGAEVFALVSYAFLLRSLRVSFIQPSRWVPKKLILPIPEKAPSPVLENPSLTLVIPTYNRLDVWPNLLRSIAAQTLKPDSVVVVDQSSEEAHEALKQLCLTLVPDMNWDFIRLRTPNRCQAKDLGIHRVEEGIVVVIDDDLWLPKGFTDYYKTYLTAQQNHVLTTRIIEVDRPLLATKKVQRYTWYGHFYNNNYSLLEAESLISVTGACFGFVMKEDVKDVHFEPAFIGTGIMEEPDLSWQLLKAGRTIVYKPDVTVVHFPQRDGNDAAKKVNAVHWYADSFYNFGLYHAKHALGLLHWLRKPYLYILAANVVFNRGFTGSVRKKVQKMSWMLTQYQKGYAENR
;
A
#
# COMPACT_ATOMS: atom_id res chain seq x y z
N MET A 1 -56.21 33.42 25.68
CA MET A 1 -55.22 32.86 24.77
C MET A 1 -53.96 33.67 24.95
N LYS A 2 -53.02 33.21 25.79
CA LYS A 2 -51.67 33.84 25.92
C LYS A 2 -50.80 33.31 24.79
N SER A 3 -50.31 34.22 23.97
CA SER A 3 -49.33 33.96 22.94
C SER A 3 -48.03 33.53 23.61
N ILE A 4 -47.62 32.26 23.37
CA ILE A 4 -46.30 31.74 23.77
C ILE A 4 -45.31 32.32 22.76
N GLU A 5 -44.54 33.31 23.19
CA GLU A 5 -43.36 33.79 22.44
C GLU A 5 -42.38 32.62 22.22
N PRO A 6 -41.86 32.45 21.01
CA PRO A 6 -40.84 31.44 20.79
C PRO A 6 -39.55 31.83 21.55
N ALA A 7 -39.01 30.90 22.35
CA ALA A 7 -37.75 31.04 23.01
C ALA A 7 -36.63 31.46 22.02
N PRO A 8 -35.69 32.31 22.43
CA PRO A 8 -34.65 32.82 21.54
C PRO A 8 -33.84 31.65 20.98
N VAL A 9 -33.69 31.64 19.66
CA VAL A 9 -32.87 30.69 18.92
C VAL A 9 -31.45 30.83 19.44
N THR A 10 -31.06 29.96 20.40
CA THR A 10 -29.68 29.82 20.79
C THR A 10 -28.87 29.49 19.54
N SER A 11 -27.88 30.32 19.25
CA SER A 11 -26.94 30.15 18.14
C SER A 11 -26.53 28.69 18.01
N LEU A 12 -26.67 28.13 16.80
CA LEU A 12 -26.16 26.80 16.46
C LEU A 12 -24.75 26.63 17.07
N PRO A 13 -24.44 25.51 17.73
CA PRO A 13 -23.13 25.30 18.29
C PRO A 13 -22.08 25.47 17.18
N SER A 14 -21.41 26.63 17.21
CA SER A 14 -20.43 27.07 16.23
C SER A 14 -19.14 26.28 16.42
N GLY A 15 -18.96 25.25 15.66
CA GLY A 15 -17.72 24.48 15.64
C GLY A 15 -17.89 23.14 14.97
N LYS A 16 -17.60 23.07 13.67
CA LYS A 16 -17.39 21.77 13.00
C LYS A 16 -16.19 21.12 13.68
N GLU A 17 -16.37 19.91 14.21
CA GLU A 17 -15.25 19.15 14.74
C GLU A 17 -14.16 18.95 13.69
N PRO A 18 -12.86 18.97 14.06
CA PRO A 18 -11.77 18.75 13.13
C PRO A 18 -11.95 17.38 12.44
N VAL A 19 -11.61 17.29 11.16
CA VAL A 19 -11.77 16.07 10.34
C VAL A 19 -11.10 14.88 11.02
N SER A 20 -9.93 15.06 11.63
CA SER A 20 -9.22 14.02 12.38
C SER A 20 -10.03 13.46 13.56
N GLY A 21 -10.74 14.30 14.31
CA GLY A 21 -11.58 13.87 15.42
C GLY A 21 -12.78 13.01 14.97
N ASN A 22 -13.41 13.36 13.85
CA ASN A 22 -14.49 12.57 13.28
C ASN A 22 -14.01 11.24 12.68
N LEU A 23 -12.81 11.20 12.09
CA LEU A 23 -12.19 9.97 11.60
C LEU A 23 -11.93 8.98 12.74
N VAL A 24 -11.35 9.46 13.85
CA VAL A 24 -11.13 8.64 15.04
C VAL A 24 -12.45 8.14 15.63
N ALA A 25 -13.46 9.02 15.77
CA ALA A 25 -14.78 8.63 16.28
C ALA A 25 -15.44 7.57 15.39
N ASN A 26 -15.38 7.74 14.07
CA ASN A 26 -15.91 6.75 13.13
C ASN A 26 -15.14 5.41 13.22
N GLY A 27 -13.82 5.47 13.37
CA GLY A 27 -13.00 4.27 13.61
C GLY A 27 -13.38 3.54 14.91
N ILE A 28 -13.62 4.26 16.00
CA ILE A 28 -14.09 3.67 17.28
C ILE A 28 -15.47 3.03 17.09
N LEU A 29 -16.41 3.69 16.43
CA LEU A 29 -17.74 3.11 16.18
C LEU A 29 -17.64 1.84 15.35
N GLN A 30 -16.82 1.83 14.30
CA GLN A 30 -16.58 0.64 13.49
C GLN A 30 -15.92 -0.48 14.30
N PHE A 31 -14.89 -0.17 15.07
CA PHE A 31 -14.25 -1.13 15.97
C PHE A 31 -15.28 -1.76 16.94
N LEU A 32 -16.13 -0.95 17.56
CA LEU A 32 -17.19 -1.44 18.41
C LEU A 32 -18.18 -2.34 17.65
N HIS A 33 -18.54 -2.02 16.41
CA HIS A 33 -19.42 -2.84 15.59
C HIS A 33 -18.85 -4.23 15.26
N TYR A 34 -17.53 -4.36 15.12
CA TYR A 34 -16.88 -5.65 14.85
C TYR A 34 -16.56 -6.43 16.12
N VAL A 35 -16.05 -5.76 17.16
CA VAL A 35 -15.59 -6.44 18.38
C VAL A 35 -16.74 -7.03 19.19
N PHE A 36 -17.89 -6.34 19.29
CA PHE A 36 -19.03 -6.86 20.05
C PHE A 36 -19.54 -8.21 19.50
N PRO A 37 -19.79 -8.38 18.21
CA PRO A 37 -20.15 -9.69 17.66
C PRO A 37 -19.05 -10.75 17.85
N ILE A 38 -17.77 -10.39 17.68
CA ILE A 38 -16.65 -11.33 17.84
C ILE A 38 -16.62 -11.91 19.26
N VAL A 39 -16.94 -11.10 20.28
CA VAL A 39 -16.96 -11.54 21.68
C VAL A 39 -18.24 -12.33 22.01
N THR A 40 -19.39 -11.90 21.50
CA THR A 40 -20.69 -12.48 21.90
C THR A 40 -21.11 -13.68 21.06
N LEU A 41 -20.76 -13.73 19.77
CA LEU A 41 -21.20 -14.81 18.88
C LEU A 41 -20.68 -16.20 19.27
N PRO A 42 -19.41 -16.38 19.69
CA PRO A 42 -18.95 -17.69 20.15
C PRO A 42 -19.74 -18.21 21.38
N TYR A 43 -19.93 -17.34 22.36
CA TYR A 43 -20.69 -17.66 23.52
C TYR A 43 -22.15 -18.06 23.19
N VAL A 44 -22.80 -17.21 22.38
CA VAL A 44 -24.19 -17.48 21.95
C VAL A 44 -24.25 -18.78 21.15
N GLY A 45 -23.37 -18.95 20.16
CA GLY A 45 -23.31 -20.16 19.34
C GLY A 45 -23.17 -21.42 20.20
N HIS A 46 -22.27 -21.41 21.19
CA HIS A 46 -22.05 -22.53 22.09
C HIS A 46 -23.26 -22.82 22.99
N VAL A 47 -23.92 -21.77 23.50
CA VAL A 47 -25.05 -21.94 24.48
C VAL A 47 -26.37 -22.29 23.80
N VAL A 48 -26.65 -21.66 22.62
CA VAL A 48 -27.96 -21.86 21.96
C VAL A 48 -27.98 -23.03 20.98
N GLY A 49 -26.80 -23.57 20.62
CA GLY A 49 -26.64 -24.64 19.66
C GLY A 49 -26.74 -24.22 18.20
N SER A 50 -26.27 -25.08 17.31
CA SER A 50 -26.10 -24.81 15.86
C SER A 50 -27.43 -24.51 15.16
N GLU A 51 -28.52 -25.18 15.54
CA GLU A 51 -29.86 -24.98 14.95
C GLU A 51 -30.41 -23.58 15.27
N SER A 52 -30.49 -23.22 16.57
CA SER A 52 -30.96 -21.88 16.97
C SER A 52 -30.07 -20.77 16.45
N PHE A 53 -28.75 -20.99 16.37
CA PHE A 53 -27.82 -20.10 15.78
C PHE A 53 -28.09 -19.91 14.27
N GLY A 54 -28.45 -20.99 13.56
CA GLY A 54 -28.89 -20.96 12.17
C GLY A 54 -30.12 -20.10 11.95
N ILE A 55 -31.15 -20.29 12.80
CA ILE A 55 -32.40 -19.50 12.78
C ILE A 55 -32.13 -18.02 13.02
N ILE A 56 -31.31 -17.68 14.03
CA ILE A 56 -30.90 -16.30 14.33
C ILE A 56 -30.21 -15.68 13.11
N ASN A 57 -29.27 -16.38 12.45
CA ASN A 57 -28.55 -15.86 11.28
C ASN A 57 -29.49 -15.71 10.08
N TYR A 58 -30.38 -16.67 9.85
CA TYR A 58 -31.37 -16.60 8.76
C TYR A 58 -32.24 -15.34 8.88
N PHE A 59 -32.86 -15.13 10.04
CA PHE A 59 -33.68 -13.94 10.27
C PHE A 59 -32.87 -12.65 10.33
N SER A 60 -31.62 -12.69 10.76
CA SER A 60 -30.74 -11.53 10.72
C SER A 60 -30.47 -11.08 9.28
N VAL A 61 -30.27 -12.02 8.35
CA VAL A 61 -30.11 -11.72 6.94
C VAL A 61 -31.42 -11.21 6.34
N LEU A 62 -32.55 -11.87 6.60
CA LEU A 62 -33.85 -11.43 6.12
C LEU A 62 -34.17 -10.01 6.58
N VAL A 63 -34.03 -9.74 7.87
CA VAL A 63 -34.26 -8.41 8.47
C VAL A 63 -33.28 -7.38 7.90
N GLY A 64 -32.07 -7.80 7.52
CA GLY A 64 -31.11 -6.96 6.81
C GLY A 64 -31.66 -6.38 5.50
N TYR A 65 -32.43 -7.17 4.72
CA TYR A 65 -33.11 -6.68 3.51
C TYR A 65 -34.22 -5.67 3.84
N PHE A 66 -35.01 -5.91 4.87
CA PHE A 66 -36.00 -4.95 5.34
C PHE A 66 -35.37 -3.66 5.87
N THR A 67 -34.25 -3.79 6.59
CA THR A 67 -33.50 -2.62 7.07
C THR A 67 -32.97 -1.80 5.90
N LEU A 68 -32.41 -2.43 4.88
CA LEU A 68 -31.94 -1.76 3.68
C LEU A 68 -33.08 -1.06 2.91
N PHE A 69 -34.25 -1.71 2.85
CA PHE A 69 -35.46 -1.11 2.27
C PHE A 69 -35.89 0.14 3.04
N VAL A 70 -35.87 0.12 4.38
CA VAL A 70 -36.23 1.27 5.22
C VAL A 70 -35.20 2.39 5.15
N LEU A 71 -33.91 2.07 5.11
CA LEU A 71 -32.82 3.05 4.97
C LEU A 71 -32.82 3.73 3.59
N TYR A 72 -33.25 3.06 2.56
CA TYR A 72 -33.47 3.56 1.18
C TYR A 72 -32.29 4.35 0.57
N GLY A 73 -31.08 4.19 1.13
CA GLY A 73 -29.88 4.91 0.71
C GLY A 73 -29.72 6.30 1.31
N PHE A 74 -30.57 6.69 2.27
CA PHE A 74 -30.49 8.00 2.94
C PHE A 74 -29.20 8.20 3.72
N ASP A 75 -28.52 7.15 4.13
CA ASP A 75 -27.22 7.26 4.81
C ASP A 75 -26.17 7.95 3.91
N PHE A 76 -26.22 7.77 2.59
CA PHE A 76 -25.33 8.44 1.64
C PHE A 76 -25.88 9.77 1.17
N SER A 77 -27.10 9.79 0.63
CA SER A 77 -27.70 10.99 0.05
C SER A 77 -28.03 12.05 1.09
N GLY A 78 -28.57 11.63 2.24
CA GLY A 78 -28.90 12.49 3.36
C GLY A 78 -27.67 13.14 3.97
N THR A 79 -26.59 12.37 4.20
CA THR A 79 -25.31 12.90 4.67
C THR A 79 -24.78 14.00 3.75
N ARG A 80 -24.80 13.76 2.43
CA ARG A 80 -24.37 14.74 1.43
C ARG A 80 -25.23 15.98 1.44
N ALA A 81 -26.55 15.82 1.48
CA ALA A 81 -27.49 16.93 1.47
C ALA A 81 -27.32 17.83 2.70
N VAL A 82 -27.22 17.24 3.90
CA VAL A 82 -26.99 17.98 5.15
C VAL A 82 -25.65 18.73 5.10
N ALA A 83 -24.60 18.10 4.61
CA ALA A 83 -23.28 18.74 4.51
C ALA A 83 -23.30 19.98 3.58
N GLN A 84 -24.17 19.99 2.56
CA GLN A 84 -24.33 21.06 1.59
C GLN A 84 -25.27 22.20 2.06
N MET A 85 -26.17 21.94 3.01
CA MET A 85 -27.13 22.94 3.50
C MET A 85 -26.52 24.04 4.38
N GLY A 86 -25.24 23.93 4.75
CA GLY A 86 -24.43 25.03 5.29
C GLY A 86 -24.81 25.61 6.65
N GLY A 87 -25.81 25.10 7.34
CA GLY A 87 -26.25 25.61 8.66
C GLY A 87 -27.60 26.33 8.67
N ASP A 88 -28.35 26.35 7.55
CA ASP A 88 -29.74 26.80 7.53
C ASP A 88 -30.60 25.85 8.40
N SER A 89 -30.88 26.28 9.63
CA SER A 89 -31.70 25.54 10.60
C SER A 89 -33.06 25.13 10.07
N GLN A 90 -33.74 26.01 9.27
CA GLN A 90 -35.07 25.72 8.77
C GLN A 90 -35.03 24.68 7.66
N ALA A 91 -34.06 24.79 6.74
CA ALA A 91 -33.84 23.79 5.70
C ALA A 91 -33.44 22.44 6.29
N LEU A 92 -32.53 22.43 7.25
CA LEU A 92 -32.12 21.23 7.96
C LEU A 92 -33.30 20.56 8.68
N GLY A 93 -34.12 21.33 9.39
CA GLY A 93 -35.28 20.78 10.10
C GLY A 93 -36.34 20.22 9.15
N ARG A 94 -36.63 20.90 8.05
CA ARG A 94 -37.55 20.41 7.00
C ARG A 94 -37.02 19.11 6.38
N TYR A 95 -35.79 19.08 6.00
CA TYR A 95 -35.17 17.89 5.39
C TYR A 95 -35.09 16.71 6.35
N PHE A 96 -34.72 16.95 7.63
CA PHE A 96 -34.75 15.95 8.68
C PHE A 96 -36.10 15.29 8.79
N ASN A 97 -37.19 16.09 8.90
CA ASN A 97 -38.53 15.58 9.04
C ASN A 97 -39.02 14.82 7.78
N GLN A 98 -38.62 15.26 6.58
CA GLN A 98 -38.93 14.54 5.33
C GLN A 98 -38.29 13.17 5.28
N VAL A 99 -36.98 13.05 5.56
CA VAL A 99 -36.25 11.78 5.54
C VAL A 99 -36.80 10.87 6.65
N GLN A 100 -37.00 11.40 7.84
CA GLN A 100 -37.49 10.60 8.97
C GLN A 100 -38.93 10.10 8.73
N SER A 101 -39.77 10.92 8.17
CA SER A 101 -41.14 10.52 7.75
C SER A 101 -41.12 9.46 6.65
N ALA A 102 -40.23 9.60 5.67
CA ALA A 102 -40.03 8.58 4.62
C ALA A 102 -39.62 7.24 5.21
N LYS A 103 -38.63 7.22 6.14
CA LYS A 103 -38.18 6.01 6.82
C LYS A 103 -39.29 5.36 7.66
N LEU A 104 -40.10 6.15 8.35
CA LEU A 104 -41.25 5.64 9.13
C LEU A 104 -42.32 5.04 8.22
N LEU A 105 -42.63 5.69 7.07
CA LEU A 105 -43.57 5.14 6.08
C LEU A 105 -43.05 3.79 5.55
N LEU A 106 -41.79 3.75 5.16
CA LEU A 106 -41.14 2.49 4.70
C LEU A 106 -41.11 1.42 5.78
N LEU A 107 -40.93 1.80 7.06
CA LEU A 107 -40.99 0.88 8.19
C LEU A 107 -42.39 0.26 8.36
N LEU A 108 -43.45 1.05 8.21
CA LEU A 108 -44.83 0.52 8.28
C LEU A 108 -45.09 -0.46 7.13
N VAL A 109 -44.65 -0.13 5.93
CA VAL A 109 -44.76 -1.03 4.75
C VAL A 109 -43.94 -2.30 4.99
N ALA A 110 -42.68 -2.15 5.43
CA ALA A 110 -41.79 -3.27 5.78
C ALA A 110 -42.40 -4.19 6.85
N GLY A 111 -42.96 -3.61 7.93
CA GLY A 111 -43.60 -4.35 9.00
C GLY A 111 -44.84 -5.12 8.52
N GLY A 112 -45.66 -4.52 7.67
CA GLY A 112 -46.81 -5.21 7.07
C GLY A 112 -46.41 -6.39 6.18
N ILE A 113 -45.40 -6.17 5.29
CA ILE A 113 -44.86 -7.27 4.47
C ILE A 113 -44.23 -8.36 5.33
N TYR A 114 -43.46 -7.98 6.35
CA TYR A 114 -42.83 -8.93 7.27
C TYR A 114 -43.83 -9.77 8.03
N ALA A 115 -44.91 -9.16 8.51
CA ALA A 115 -46.00 -9.87 9.22
C ALA A 115 -46.68 -10.92 8.34
N ILE A 116 -46.85 -10.65 7.06
CA ILE A 116 -47.40 -11.61 6.09
C ILE A 116 -46.38 -12.69 5.74
N LEU A 117 -45.10 -12.35 5.68
CA LEU A 117 -44.03 -13.25 5.22
C LEU A 117 -43.64 -14.28 6.31
N VAL A 118 -43.51 -13.86 7.57
CA VAL A 118 -43.03 -14.74 8.67
C VAL A 118 -43.75 -16.07 8.75
N PRO A 119 -45.11 -16.16 8.70
CA PRO A 119 -45.83 -17.43 8.76
C PRO A 119 -45.59 -18.34 7.53
N LEU A 120 -45.05 -17.82 6.44
CA LEU A 120 -44.79 -18.57 5.20
C LEU A 120 -43.32 -19.08 5.10
N LEU A 121 -42.51 -18.75 6.10
CA LEU A 121 -41.10 -19.15 6.14
C LEU A 121 -40.93 -20.52 6.79
N PRO A 122 -39.80 -21.20 6.56
CA PRO A 122 -39.51 -22.48 7.16
C PRO A 122 -39.57 -22.43 8.68
N GLU A 123 -40.21 -23.41 9.27
CA GLU A 123 -40.42 -23.53 10.72
C GLU A 123 -39.19 -24.11 11.43
N GLY A 124 -39.00 -23.71 12.68
CA GLY A 124 -37.95 -24.20 13.56
C GLY A 124 -38.15 -23.80 15.01
N PRO A 125 -37.33 -24.25 15.94
CA PRO A 125 -37.48 -23.93 17.37
C PRO A 125 -37.50 -22.42 17.63
N ASN A 126 -38.59 -21.95 18.27
CA ASN A 126 -38.77 -20.51 18.59
C ASN A 126 -38.66 -19.53 17.38
N HIS A 127 -38.85 -19.99 16.14
CA HIS A 127 -38.64 -19.20 14.94
C HIS A 127 -39.42 -17.89 14.93
N GLU A 128 -40.70 -17.88 15.32
CA GLU A 128 -41.50 -16.66 15.38
C GLU A 128 -40.96 -15.67 16.42
N LYS A 129 -40.58 -16.14 17.63
CA LYS A 129 -40.01 -15.28 18.66
C LYS A 129 -38.67 -14.68 18.18
N ILE A 130 -37.83 -15.46 17.51
CA ILE A 130 -36.56 -15.00 16.95
C ILE A 130 -36.83 -14.01 15.82
N ALA A 131 -37.77 -14.31 14.90
CA ALA A 131 -38.15 -13.44 13.80
C ALA A 131 -38.54 -12.04 14.29
N TRP A 132 -39.56 -11.97 15.15
CA TRP A 132 -40.06 -10.72 15.69
C TRP A 132 -39.04 -9.97 16.55
N SER A 133 -38.28 -10.69 17.35
CA SER A 133 -37.20 -10.12 18.15
C SER A 133 -36.12 -9.49 17.26
N THR A 134 -35.81 -10.09 16.08
CA THR A 134 -34.83 -9.58 15.14
C THR A 134 -35.35 -8.34 14.39
N PHE A 135 -36.64 -8.28 14.05
CA PHE A 135 -37.24 -7.16 13.31
C PHE A 135 -37.10 -5.83 14.04
N GLY A 136 -37.00 -5.81 15.36
CA GLY A 136 -36.75 -4.61 16.14
C GLY A 136 -35.45 -3.89 15.78
N VAL A 137 -34.48 -4.57 15.15
CA VAL A 137 -33.29 -3.95 14.57
C VAL A 137 -33.68 -2.96 13.49
N THR A 138 -34.61 -3.34 12.60
CA THR A 138 -35.11 -2.43 11.54
C THR A 138 -35.79 -1.20 12.12
N VAL A 139 -36.55 -1.37 13.24
CA VAL A 139 -37.14 -0.23 13.95
C VAL A 139 -36.07 0.72 14.47
N GLY A 140 -35.01 0.18 15.11
CA GLY A 140 -33.88 0.98 15.56
C GLY A 140 -33.23 1.76 14.42
N TRP A 141 -32.90 1.11 13.31
CA TRP A 141 -32.30 1.76 12.14
C TRP A 141 -33.24 2.77 11.44
N ALA A 142 -34.55 2.51 11.45
CA ALA A 142 -35.53 3.46 10.94
C ALA A 142 -35.50 4.79 11.70
N LEU A 143 -35.39 4.73 13.01
CA LEU A 143 -35.35 5.91 13.87
C LEU A 143 -33.98 6.58 13.88
N MET A 144 -32.89 5.85 13.64
CA MET A 144 -31.52 6.32 13.78
C MET A 144 -31.17 7.43 12.79
N PRO A 145 -30.73 8.63 13.26
CA PRO A 145 -30.42 9.78 12.40
C PRO A 145 -28.90 9.84 12.03
N ASN A 146 -28.26 8.69 11.76
CA ASN A 146 -26.81 8.60 11.46
C ASN A 146 -26.40 9.56 10.34
N TRP A 147 -27.15 9.58 9.24
CA TRP A 147 -26.94 10.43 8.08
C TRP A 147 -26.90 11.93 8.42
N PHE A 148 -27.74 12.36 9.40
CA PHE A 148 -27.79 13.75 9.85
C PHE A 148 -26.55 14.09 10.68
N VAL A 149 -26.23 13.27 11.70
CA VAL A 149 -25.09 13.50 12.59
C VAL A 149 -23.77 13.45 11.83
N GLN A 150 -23.65 12.54 10.86
CA GLN A 150 -22.51 12.44 9.95
C GLN A 150 -22.37 13.65 9.05
N GLY A 151 -23.49 14.12 8.46
CA GLY A 151 -23.52 15.33 7.64
C GLY A 151 -23.14 16.60 8.43
N MET A 152 -23.54 16.66 9.70
CA MET A 152 -23.18 17.75 10.63
C MET A 152 -21.75 17.62 11.19
N ARG A 153 -21.00 16.54 10.88
CA ARG A 153 -19.66 16.24 11.38
C ARG A 153 -19.56 16.19 12.92
N ARG A 154 -20.50 15.52 13.57
CA ARG A 154 -20.60 15.38 15.03
C ARG A 154 -20.57 13.92 15.50
N MET A 155 -19.70 13.12 14.92
CA MET A 155 -19.63 11.66 15.15
C MET A 155 -19.30 11.29 16.61
N ARG A 156 -18.61 12.14 17.36
CA ARG A 156 -18.27 11.87 18.78
C ARG A 156 -19.50 11.67 19.65
N ALA A 157 -20.57 12.42 19.38
CA ALA A 157 -21.83 12.24 20.14
C ALA A 157 -22.37 10.82 19.99
N LEU A 158 -22.35 10.25 18.77
CA LEU A 158 -22.80 8.89 18.53
C LEU A 158 -21.92 7.84 19.23
N VAL A 159 -20.61 8.09 19.39
CA VAL A 159 -19.75 7.16 20.14
C VAL A 159 -20.26 7.00 21.58
N TRP A 160 -20.48 8.08 22.28
CA TRP A 160 -20.94 8.04 23.65
C TRP A 160 -22.35 7.46 23.80
N ILE A 161 -23.27 7.81 22.90
CA ILE A 161 -24.65 7.28 22.92
C ILE A 161 -24.65 5.74 22.68
N ASN A 162 -23.70 5.22 21.88
CA ASN A 162 -23.62 3.80 21.56
C ASN A 162 -22.99 2.95 22.68
N ILE A 163 -22.09 3.48 23.50
CA ILE A 163 -21.32 2.68 24.47
C ILE A 163 -22.22 2.02 25.50
N VAL A 164 -23.08 2.78 26.17
CA VAL A 164 -23.91 2.28 27.28
C VAL A 164 -24.87 1.16 26.85
N PRO A 165 -25.69 1.33 25.79
CA PRO A 165 -26.58 0.26 25.34
C PRO A 165 -25.83 -0.99 24.88
N LYS A 166 -24.63 -0.86 24.32
CA LYS A 166 -23.80 -1.99 23.91
C LYS A 166 -23.21 -2.75 25.10
N VAL A 167 -22.79 -2.05 26.14
CA VAL A 167 -22.33 -2.68 27.38
C VAL A 167 -23.51 -3.46 28.04
N LEU A 168 -24.69 -2.85 28.11
CA LEU A 168 -25.89 -3.53 28.62
C LEU A 168 -26.23 -4.76 27.77
N PHE A 169 -26.13 -4.67 26.44
CA PHE A 169 -26.30 -5.82 25.56
C PHE A 169 -25.35 -6.98 25.91
N ILE A 170 -24.06 -6.71 26.13
CA ILE A 170 -23.11 -7.75 26.54
C ILE A 170 -23.52 -8.39 27.85
N LEU A 171 -23.88 -7.58 28.85
CA LEU A 171 -24.33 -8.11 30.16
C LEU A 171 -25.54 -9.01 30.00
N VAL A 172 -26.54 -8.59 29.22
CA VAL A 172 -27.75 -9.43 28.98
C VAL A 172 -27.34 -10.75 28.31
N VAL A 173 -26.47 -10.73 27.30
CA VAL A 173 -26.02 -11.93 26.60
C VAL A 173 -25.35 -12.92 27.55
N PHE A 174 -24.39 -12.46 28.35
CA PHE A 174 -23.64 -13.38 29.25
C PHE A 174 -24.39 -13.81 30.50
N PHE A 175 -25.28 -12.99 31.05
CA PHE A 175 -25.96 -13.31 32.30
C PHE A 175 -27.32 -13.97 32.12
N ILE A 176 -28.02 -13.67 31.01
CA ILE A 176 -29.40 -14.16 30.83
C ILE A 176 -29.46 -15.38 29.92
N ILE A 177 -28.68 -15.42 28.83
CA ILE A 177 -28.74 -16.52 27.86
C ILE A 177 -27.96 -17.72 28.41
N LYS A 178 -28.67 -18.77 28.81
CA LYS A 178 -28.10 -19.99 29.39
C LYS A 178 -28.54 -21.28 28.70
N SER A 179 -29.55 -21.22 27.83
CA SER A 179 -30.13 -22.39 27.18
C SER A 179 -30.66 -22.05 25.77
N PRO A 180 -30.85 -23.06 24.88
CA PRO A 180 -31.46 -22.87 23.57
C PRO A 180 -32.85 -22.23 23.58
N LYS A 181 -33.62 -22.44 24.67
CA LYS A 181 -34.95 -21.83 24.82
C LYS A 181 -34.92 -20.30 24.89
N GLU A 182 -33.78 -19.73 25.28
CA GLU A 182 -33.55 -18.30 25.44
C GLU A 182 -32.88 -17.67 24.19
N ALA A 183 -32.76 -18.42 23.11
CA ALA A 183 -32.10 -17.98 21.88
C ALA A 183 -32.67 -16.67 21.33
N PHE A 184 -33.96 -16.41 21.46
CA PHE A 184 -34.64 -15.19 21.02
C PHE A 184 -34.19 -13.95 21.80
N ILE A 185 -33.61 -14.10 23.00
CA ILE A 185 -33.13 -12.98 23.82
C ILE A 185 -31.90 -12.29 23.14
N TYR A 186 -31.11 -13.05 22.38
CA TYR A 186 -29.98 -12.48 21.66
C TYR A 186 -30.41 -11.42 20.63
N PRO A 187 -31.25 -11.72 19.64
CA PRO A 187 -31.72 -10.70 18.70
C PRO A 187 -32.61 -9.64 19.38
N LEU A 188 -33.37 -9.99 20.42
CA LEU A 188 -34.14 -9.03 21.21
C LEU A 188 -33.24 -7.98 21.85
N SER A 189 -32.12 -8.40 22.45
CA SER A 189 -31.17 -7.50 23.10
C SER A 189 -30.51 -6.55 22.09
N ILE A 190 -30.16 -7.04 20.89
CA ILE A 190 -29.65 -6.20 19.79
C ILE A 190 -30.71 -5.18 19.38
N SER A 191 -31.95 -5.62 19.23
CA SER A 191 -33.08 -4.78 18.84
C SER A 191 -33.35 -3.68 19.87
N LEU A 192 -33.44 -4.03 21.13
CA LEU A 192 -33.64 -3.06 22.22
C LEU A 192 -32.48 -2.07 22.30
N SER A 193 -31.22 -2.55 22.21
CA SER A 193 -30.06 -1.68 22.16
C SER A 193 -30.12 -0.71 20.98
N SER A 194 -30.50 -1.20 19.80
CA SER A 194 -30.63 -0.35 18.58
C SER A 194 -31.71 0.71 18.73
N VAL A 195 -32.86 0.36 19.29
CA VAL A 195 -33.97 1.29 19.52
C VAL A 195 -33.60 2.34 20.58
N ILE A 196 -32.97 1.93 21.69
CA ILE A 196 -32.50 2.86 22.73
C ILE A 196 -31.49 3.85 22.16
N VAL A 197 -30.47 3.37 21.42
CA VAL A 197 -29.49 4.22 20.78
C VAL A 197 -30.17 5.21 19.80
N ALA A 198 -31.14 4.74 19.03
CA ALA A 198 -31.86 5.56 18.08
C ALA A 198 -32.68 6.66 18.78
N LEU A 199 -33.43 6.31 19.82
CA LEU A 199 -34.22 7.28 20.60
C LEU A 199 -33.33 8.33 21.27
N LEU A 200 -32.23 7.91 21.87
CA LEU A 200 -31.24 8.83 22.47
C LEU A 200 -30.62 9.75 21.39
N SER A 201 -30.34 9.22 20.22
CA SER A 201 -29.79 10.01 19.10
C SER A 201 -30.79 11.01 18.54
N VAL A 202 -32.05 10.64 18.39
CA VAL A 202 -33.13 11.56 17.98
C VAL A 202 -33.35 12.65 19.04
N PHE A 203 -33.40 12.28 20.32
CA PHE A 203 -33.50 13.23 21.43
C PHE A 203 -32.31 14.20 21.42
N TRP A 204 -31.09 13.71 21.23
CA TRP A 204 -29.90 14.54 21.14
C TRP A 204 -29.97 15.52 19.96
N VAL A 205 -30.38 15.06 18.77
CA VAL A 205 -30.55 15.92 17.60
C VAL A 205 -31.60 17.00 17.85
N HIS A 206 -32.77 16.59 18.40
CA HIS A 206 -33.83 17.54 18.75
C HIS A 206 -33.35 18.63 19.71
N ARG A 207 -32.60 18.27 20.76
CA ARG A 207 -32.11 19.24 21.74
C ARG A 207 -30.95 20.07 21.21
N ALA A 208 -30.03 19.50 20.46
CA ALA A 208 -28.84 20.19 19.97
C ALA A 208 -29.11 21.15 18.82
N TYR A 209 -30.13 20.87 18.00
CA TYR A 209 -30.44 21.64 16.80
C TYR A 209 -31.82 22.31 16.84
N ALA A 210 -32.57 22.18 17.93
CA ALA A 210 -33.93 22.69 18.09
C ALA A 210 -34.89 22.31 16.94
N ILE A 211 -34.72 21.11 16.38
CA ILE A 211 -35.53 20.58 15.27
C ILE A 211 -36.78 19.92 15.86
N PRO A 212 -37.99 20.46 15.72
CA PRO A 212 -39.20 19.79 16.16
C PRO A 212 -39.49 18.59 15.27
N PHE A 213 -39.83 17.45 15.89
CA PHE A 213 -40.27 16.29 15.14
C PHE A 213 -41.69 16.55 14.55
N ARG A 214 -41.76 16.54 13.22
CA ARG A 214 -43.03 16.73 12.50
C ARG A 214 -43.13 15.68 11.41
N ILE A 215 -44.22 14.93 11.39
CA ILE A 215 -44.50 13.98 10.31
C ILE A 215 -44.86 14.80 9.06
N SER A 216 -44.11 14.59 8.00
CA SER A 216 -44.27 15.26 6.71
C SER A 216 -44.54 14.21 5.63
N LEU A 217 -45.78 13.77 5.56
CA LEU A 217 -46.25 12.84 4.52
C LEU A 217 -46.96 13.63 3.42
N GLY A 218 -46.31 13.77 2.27
CA GLY A 218 -46.86 14.53 1.14
C GLY A 218 -46.04 14.33 -0.14
N SER A 219 -46.32 15.13 -1.13
CA SER A 219 -45.65 15.09 -2.45
C SER A 219 -44.14 15.24 -2.35
N SER A 220 -43.66 16.01 -1.36
CA SER A 220 -42.19 16.19 -1.10
C SER A 220 -41.49 14.90 -0.68
N THR A 221 -42.11 14.11 0.20
CA THR A 221 -41.59 12.82 0.63
C THR A 221 -41.60 11.81 -0.52
N TRP A 222 -42.64 11.81 -1.33
CA TRP A 222 -42.71 10.95 -2.51
C TRP A 222 -41.66 11.29 -3.56
N ASN A 223 -41.44 12.59 -3.80
CA ASN A 223 -40.40 13.06 -4.70
C ASN A 223 -38.98 12.68 -4.19
N LEU A 224 -38.79 12.75 -2.89
CA LEU A 224 -37.50 12.28 -2.26
C LEU A 224 -37.29 10.79 -2.54
N LEU A 225 -38.28 9.93 -2.31
CA LEU A 225 -38.18 8.50 -2.62
C LEU A 225 -37.91 8.23 -4.10
N LYS A 226 -38.61 8.94 -5.00
CA LYS A 226 -38.35 8.84 -6.45
C LYS A 226 -36.92 9.22 -6.82
N LYS A 227 -36.37 10.24 -6.18
CA LYS A 227 -34.99 10.70 -6.42
C LYS A 227 -33.96 9.68 -5.98
N GLU A 228 -34.15 9.06 -4.81
CA GLU A 228 -33.16 8.17 -4.19
C GLU A 228 -33.28 6.70 -4.63
N ARG A 229 -34.28 6.33 -5.45
CA ARG A 229 -34.55 4.95 -5.87
C ARG A 229 -33.35 4.21 -6.45
N TRP A 230 -32.46 4.91 -7.14
CA TRP A 230 -31.28 4.29 -7.77
C TRP A 230 -30.21 3.92 -6.75
N ILE A 231 -30.04 4.72 -5.70
CA ILE A 231 -29.13 4.42 -4.59
C ILE A 231 -29.63 3.19 -3.83
N PHE A 232 -30.95 3.17 -3.55
CA PHE A 232 -31.59 1.98 -2.94
C PHE A 232 -31.38 0.73 -3.79
N LEU A 233 -31.68 0.80 -5.10
CA LEU A 233 -31.55 -0.36 -5.99
C LEU A 233 -30.10 -0.86 -6.09
N SER A 234 -29.12 0.04 -6.14
CA SER A 234 -27.71 -0.30 -6.07
C SER A 234 -27.34 -1.03 -4.78
N GLY A 235 -27.83 -0.54 -3.64
CA GLY A 235 -27.63 -1.18 -2.35
C GLY A 235 -28.27 -2.57 -2.27
N LEU A 236 -29.46 -2.73 -2.80
CA LEU A 236 -30.19 -4.00 -2.85
C LEU A 236 -29.42 -5.03 -3.70
N ILE A 237 -28.97 -4.65 -4.88
CA ILE A 237 -28.18 -5.49 -5.78
C ILE A 237 -26.90 -5.94 -5.10
N ASN A 238 -26.18 -5.03 -4.47
CA ASN A 238 -24.93 -5.36 -3.78
C ASN A 238 -25.14 -6.30 -2.58
N ASN A 239 -26.18 -6.07 -1.78
CA ASN A 239 -26.51 -6.94 -0.65
C ASN A 239 -26.91 -8.36 -1.10
N THR A 240 -27.64 -8.45 -2.21
CA THR A 240 -28.06 -9.73 -2.79
C THR A 240 -26.85 -10.59 -3.17
N ASN A 241 -25.81 -10.00 -3.76
CA ASN A 241 -24.59 -10.73 -4.10
C ASN A 241 -23.91 -11.36 -2.87
N GLN A 242 -24.06 -10.77 -1.70
CA GLN A 242 -23.32 -11.19 -0.51
C GLN A 242 -24.10 -12.15 0.40
N THR A 243 -25.42 -12.00 0.52
CA THR A 243 -26.18 -12.65 1.59
C THR A 243 -27.37 -13.48 1.13
N PHE A 244 -27.71 -13.44 -0.17
CA PHE A 244 -28.89 -14.13 -0.71
C PHE A 244 -28.82 -15.65 -0.54
N ASN A 245 -27.63 -16.23 -0.58
CA ASN A 245 -27.37 -17.64 -0.36
C ASN A 245 -27.92 -18.16 0.98
N VAL A 246 -27.82 -17.36 2.06
CA VAL A 246 -28.33 -17.75 3.39
C VAL A 246 -29.86 -17.86 3.39
N LEU A 247 -30.56 -16.95 2.68
CA LEU A 247 -32.01 -17.01 2.55
C LEU A 247 -32.47 -18.25 1.77
N ILE A 248 -31.82 -18.53 0.64
CA ILE A 248 -32.17 -19.70 -0.16
C ILE A 248 -31.85 -21.00 0.56
N LEU A 249 -30.72 -21.08 1.27
CA LEU A 249 -30.38 -22.26 2.08
C LEU A 249 -31.48 -22.62 3.05
N GLY A 250 -32.09 -21.63 3.76
CA GLY A 250 -33.16 -21.90 4.74
C GLY A 250 -34.38 -22.59 4.17
N PHE A 251 -34.63 -22.58 2.86
CA PHE A 251 -35.72 -23.31 2.19
C PHE A 251 -35.35 -24.75 1.80
N PHE A 252 -34.07 -25.06 1.67
CA PHE A 252 -33.64 -26.34 1.10
C PHE A 252 -32.86 -27.22 2.07
N VAL A 253 -32.33 -26.67 3.17
CA VAL A 253 -31.56 -27.43 4.17
C VAL A 253 -31.99 -27.08 5.58
N SER A 254 -31.60 -27.91 6.57
CA SER A 254 -31.92 -27.67 7.99
C SER A 254 -31.27 -26.38 8.48
N PHE A 255 -31.88 -25.75 9.51
CA PHE A 255 -31.32 -24.57 10.15
C PHE A 255 -29.96 -24.83 10.82
N GLU A 256 -29.72 -26.05 11.29
CA GLU A 256 -28.40 -26.48 11.74
C GLU A 256 -27.35 -26.30 10.62
N SER A 257 -27.66 -26.77 9.39
CA SER A 257 -26.82 -26.60 8.19
C SER A 257 -26.62 -25.13 7.83
N VAL A 258 -27.68 -24.31 7.98
CA VAL A 258 -27.57 -22.84 7.81
C VAL A 258 -26.63 -22.26 8.87
N GLY A 259 -26.68 -22.75 10.11
CA GLY A 259 -25.77 -22.34 11.18
C GLY A 259 -24.29 -22.63 10.85
N HIS A 260 -24.02 -23.87 10.40
CA HIS A 260 -22.67 -24.24 9.97
C HIS A 260 -22.15 -23.40 8.81
N PHE A 261 -22.99 -23.20 7.77
CA PHE A 261 -22.63 -22.37 6.62
C PHE A 261 -22.35 -20.92 7.03
N THR A 262 -23.23 -20.32 7.82
CA THR A 262 -23.08 -18.91 8.22
C THR A 262 -21.88 -18.68 9.12
N LEU A 263 -21.50 -19.65 9.96
CA LEU A 263 -20.27 -19.57 10.76
C LEU A 263 -19.04 -19.59 9.87
N GLY A 264 -18.93 -20.56 8.96
CA GLY A 264 -17.81 -20.64 8.00
C GLY A 264 -17.71 -19.37 7.13
N TRP A 265 -18.84 -18.89 6.62
CA TRP A 265 -18.92 -17.66 5.82
C TRP A 265 -18.51 -16.40 6.63
N ARG A 266 -18.91 -16.28 7.91
CA ARG A 266 -18.51 -15.15 8.76
C ARG A 266 -17.01 -15.13 9.02
N LEU A 267 -16.39 -16.26 9.32
CA LEU A 267 -14.95 -16.35 9.53
C LEU A 267 -14.17 -16.04 8.25
N MET A 268 -14.64 -16.52 7.11
CA MET A 268 -14.08 -16.13 5.80
C MET A 268 -14.20 -14.61 5.59
N ASN A 269 -15.34 -13.98 5.89
CA ASN A 269 -15.51 -12.53 5.77
C ASN A 269 -14.57 -11.73 6.67
N VAL A 270 -14.25 -12.20 7.88
CA VAL A 270 -13.25 -11.58 8.74
C VAL A 270 -11.91 -11.50 8.01
N THR A 271 -11.50 -12.58 7.35
CA THR A 271 -10.27 -12.62 6.54
C THR A 271 -10.27 -11.55 5.44
N GLN A 272 -11.40 -11.39 4.77
CA GLN A 272 -11.57 -10.41 3.70
C GLN A 272 -11.54 -8.96 4.22
N VAL A 273 -12.30 -8.66 5.27
CA VAL A 273 -12.44 -7.30 5.82
C VAL A 273 -11.12 -6.80 6.41
N LEU A 274 -10.37 -7.63 7.13
CA LEU A 274 -9.10 -7.25 7.74
C LEU A 274 -8.07 -6.77 6.73
N VAL A 275 -8.04 -7.35 5.54
CA VAL A 275 -7.08 -6.97 4.49
C VAL A 275 -7.66 -5.93 3.55
N MET A 276 -8.89 -6.12 3.09
CA MET A 276 -9.50 -5.34 2.02
C MET A 276 -9.84 -3.91 2.45
N PHE A 277 -10.33 -3.72 3.68
CA PHE A 277 -10.79 -2.42 4.16
C PHE A 277 -9.66 -1.37 4.23
N PRO A 278 -8.49 -1.64 4.85
CA PRO A 278 -7.36 -0.70 4.84
C PRO A 278 -6.82 -0.43 3.43
N ILE A 279 -6.79 -1.47 2.59
CA ILE A 279 -6.30 -1.37 1.21
C ILE A 279 -7.20 -0.44 0.40
N MET A 280 -8.51 -0.63 0.44
CA MET A 280 -9.45 0.21 -0.30
C MET A 280 -9.42 1.65 0.18
N GLN A 281 -9.33 1.90 1.49
CA GLN A 281 -9.26 3.26 2.02
C GLN A 281 -7.98 4.02 1.64
N SER A 282 -6.87 3.32 1.46
CA SER A 282 -5.59 3.94 1.13
C SER A 282 -5.32 3.97 -0.38
N LEU A 283 -5.54 2.84 -1.08
CA LEU A 283 -5.21 2.75 -2.51
C LEU A 283 -6.22 3.45 -3.42
N PHE A 284 -7.51 3.41 -3.10
CA PHE A 284 -8.54 3.99 -3.97
C PHE A 284 -8.33 5.50 -4.22
N PRO A 285 -8.20 6.37 -3.18
CA PRO A 285 -7.97 7.79 -3.41
C PRO A 285 -6.58 8.07 -4.01
N PHE A 286 -5.54 7.37 -3.57
CA PHE A 286 -4.18 7.54 -4.09
C PHE A 286 -4.11 7.23 -5.60
N ILE A 287 -4.63 6.07 -6.01
CA ILE A 287 -4.65 5.69 -7.42
C ILE A 287 -5.56 6.61 -8.22
N GLY A 288 -6.67 7.09 -7.64
CA GLY A 288 -7.58 8.04 -8.28
C GLY A 288 -6.92 9.38 -8.58
N GLU A 289 -6.11 9.90 -7.67
CA GLU A 289 -5.33 11.12 -7.89
C GLU A 289 -4.26 10.93 -8.97
N GLU A 290 -3.54 9.82 -8.93
CA GLU A 290 -2.53 9.49 -9.94
C GLU A 290 -3.14 9.29 -11.33
N ILE A 291 -4.28 8.57 -11.45
CA ILE A 291 -4.99 8.37 -12.72
C ILE A 291 -5.52 9.71 -13.28
N LYS A 292 -5.99 10.61 -12.43
CA LYS A 292 -6.46 11.93 -12.84
C LYS A 292 -5.34 12.73 -13.53
N ASN A 293 -4.12 12.63 -13.03
CA ASN A 293 -2.96 13.34 -13.56
C ASN A 293 -2.35 12.59 -14.77
N HIS A 294 -2.10 11.30 -14.64
CA HIS A 294 -1.53 10.43 -15.68
C HIS A 294 -2.01 8.98 -15.52
N VAL A 295 -2.86 8.50 -16.41
CA VAL A 295 -3.46 7.15 -16.34
C VAL A 295 -2.39 6.05 -16.24
N GLU A 296 -1.33 6.12 -17.07
CA GLU A 296 -0.26 5.11 -17.06
C GLU A 296 0.51 5.07 -15.74
N ARG A 297 0.71 6.23 -15.11
CA ARG A 297 1.39 6.33 -13.81
C ARG A 297 0.56 5.70 -12.70
N GLY A 298 -0.74 6.00 -12.66
CA GLY A 298 -1.67 5.38 -11.71
C GLY A 298 -1.73 3.86 -11.85
N LEU A 299 -1.84 3.35 -13.09
CA LEU A 299 -1.81 1.92 -13.36
C LEU A 299 -0.48 1.26 -13.00
N MET A 300 0.64 1.96 -13.17
CA MET A 300 1.96 1.49 -12.77
C MET A 300 2.07 1.35 -11.24
N HIS A 301 1.59 2.33 -10.48
CA HIS A 301 1.58 2.26 -9.01
C HIS A 301 0.69 1.12 -8.52
N LEU A 302 -0.47 0.93 -9.14
CA LEU A 302 -1.35 -0.18 -8.80
C LEU A 302 -0.70 -1.54 -9.10
N ASN A 303 -0.07 -1.70 -10.28
CA ASN A 303 0.68 -2.92 -10.61
C ASN A 303 1.74 -3.28 -9.57
N ARG A 304 2.38 -2.29 -8.96
CA ARG A 304 3.35 -2.52 -7.87
C ARG A 304 2.69 -2.92 -6.56
N ALA A 305 1.47 -2.43 -6.30
CA ALA A 305 0.73 -2.78 -5.09
C ALA A 305 0.14 -4.21 -5.14
N ILE A 306 -0.21 -4.71 -6.33
CA ILE A 306 -0.85 -6.02 -6.52
C ILE A 306 -0.13 -7.17 -5.79
N PRO A 307 1.18 -7.39 -5.94
CA PRO A 307 1.86 -8.50 -5.26
C PRO A 307 1.76 -8.43 -3.74
N PHE A 308 1.81 -7.22 -3.17
CA PHE A 308 1.69 -7.01 -1.72
C PHE A 308 0.26 -7.27 -1.24
N VAL A 309 -0.73 -6.84 -2.01
CA VAL A 309 -2.15 -7.09 -1.72
C VAL A 309 -2.42 -8.59 -1.78
N ILE A 310 -2.01 -9.26 -2.86
CA ILE A 310 -2.19 -10.71 -3.03
C ILE A 310 -1.45 -11.47 -1.92
N ALA A 311 -0.22 -11.08 -1.57
CA ALA A 311 0.52 -11.69 -0.47
C ALA A 311 -0.18 -11.51 0.87
N ALA A 312 -0.69 -10.31 1.20
CA ALA A 312 -1.41 -10.03 2.42
C ALA A 312 -2.70 -10.87 2.54
N VAL A 313 -3.47 -10.96 1.45
CA VAL A 313 -4.67 -11.81 1.38
C VAL A 313 -4.29 -13.29 1.53
N SER A 314 -3.25 -13.75 0.84
CA SER A 314 -2.79 -15.14 0.93
C SER A 314 -2.31 -15.51 2.34
N ILE A 315 -1.58 -14.63 3.01
CA ILE A 315 -1.16 -14.81 4.42
C ILE A 315 -2.39 -14.90 5.33
N SER A 316 -3.38 -14.03 5.13
CA SER A 316 -4.62 -14.04 5.90
C SER A 316 -5.41 -15.33 5.67
N ILE A 317 -5.48 -15.82 4.43
CA ILE A 317 -6.11 -17.11 4.07
C ILE A 317 -5.39 -18.28 4.77
N VAL A 318 -4.06 -18.34 4.66
CA VAL A 318 -3.26 -19.39 5.32
C VAL A 318 -3.43 -19.33 6.82
N GLY A 319 -3.39 -18.13 7.41
CA GLY A 319 -3.65 -17.94 8.83
C GLY A 319 -5.03 -18.47 9.27
N MET A 320 -6.09 -18.12 8.51
CA MET A 320 -7.44 -18.57 8.81
C MET A 320 -7.66 -20.07 8.57
N TYR A 321 -6.96 -20.65 7.60
CA TYR A 321 -7.01 -22.09 7.32
C TYR A 321 -6.56 -22.92 8.55
N TRP A 322 -5.53 -22.43 9.29
CA TRP A 322 -5.01 -23.08 10.48
C TRP A 322 -5.72 -22.65 11.78
N VAL A 323 -5.99 -21.36 11.93
CA VAL A 323 -6.58 -20.80 13.15
C VAL A 323 -8.10 -21.00 13.18
N GLY A 324 -8.75 -20.97 12.02
CA GLY A 324 -10.20 -21.11 11.91
C GLY A 324 -10.76 -22.39 12.52
N PRO A 325 -10.23 -23.59 12.23
CA PRO A 325 -10.65 -24.84 12.87
C PRO A 325 -10.51 -24.80 14.40
N TRP A 326 -9.42 -24.21 14.90
CA TRP A 326 -9.23 -24.04 16.34
C TRP A 326 -10.29 -23.12 16.96
N ILE A 327 -10.61 -21.97 16.30
CA ILE A 327 -11.69 -21.07 16.74
C ILE A 327 -13.04 -21.82 16.77
N ILE A 328 -13.36 -22.55 15.69
CA ILE A 328 -14.64 -23.27 15.59
C ILE A 328 -14.78 -24.28 16.72
N LEU A 329 -13.78 -25.11 16.94
CA LEU A 329 -13.88 -26.19 17.95
C LEU A 329 -13.82 -25.68 19.39
N HIS A 330 -13.00 -24.69 19.70
CA HIS A 330 -12.79 -24.25 21.08
C HIS A 330 -13.77 -23.14 21.52
N TRP A 331 -14.23 -22.30 20.58
CA TRP A 331 -15.11 -21.20 20.93
C TRP A 331 -16.58 -21.50 20.69
N PHE A 332 -16.90 -22.27 19.64
CA PHE A 332 -18.29 -22.62 19.30
C PHE A 332 -18.69 -24.06 19.74
N GLY A 333 -17.72 -24.96 19.79
CA GLY A 333 -17.93 -26.34 20.23
C GLY A 333 -17.89 -27.38 19.10
N ALA A 334 -17.80 -28.65 19.48
CA ALA A 334 -17.64 -29.76 18.54
C ALA A 334 -18.82 -29.94 17.57
N GLU A 335 -20.01 -29.50 17.91
CA GLU A 335 -21.19 -29.56 17.03
C GLU A 335 -21.01 -28.70 15.74
N TYR A 336 -20.15 -27.69 15.80
CA TYR A 336 -19.84 -26.87 14.63
C TYR A 336 -18.69 -27.42 13.74
N ALA A 337 -18.20 -28.62 14.03
CA ALA A 337 -17.13 -29.25 13.22
C ALA A 337 -17.42 -29.24 11.69
N PRO A 338 -18.66 -29.43 11.20
CA PRO A 338 -18.95 -29.33 9.75
C PRO A 338 -18.65 -27.95 9.15
N ALA A 339 -18.67 -26.87 9.97
CA ALA A 339 -18.33 -25.53 9.50
C ALA A 339 -16.84 -25.39 9.09
N ILE A 340 -15.96 -26.28 9.53
CA ILE A 340 -14.53 -26.27 9.16
C ILE A 340 -14.35 -26.51 7.67
N SER A 341 -14.97 -27.54 7.13
CA SER A 341 -14.89 -27.85 5.69
C SER A 341 -15.51 -26.74 4.84
N ILE A 342 -16.59 -26.13 5.32
CA ILE A 342 -17.26 -24.99 4.68
C ILE A 342 -16.31 -23.77 4.66
N LEU A 343 -15.70 -23.44 5.81
CA LEU A 343 -14.73 -22.36 5.92
C LEU A 343 -13.57 -22.57 4.94
N GLN A 344 -12.95 -23.76 4.98
CA GLN A 344 -11.79 -24.07 4.11
C GLN A 344 -12.14 -23.97 2.62
N ALA A 345 -13.32 -24.42 2.21
CA ALA A 345 -13.79 -24.27 0.83
C ALA A 345 -14.04 -22.81 0.44
N LEU A 346 -14.53 -21.98 1.38
CA LEU A 346 -14.81 -20.56 1.15
C LEU A 346 -13.54 -19.68 1.15
N LEU A 347 -12.40 -20.14 1.68
CA LEU A 347 -11.17 -19.33 1.78
C LEU A 347 -10.58 -18.93 0.43
N VAL A 348 -11.03 -19.51 -0.68
CA VAL A 348 -10.69 -19.02 -2.02
C VAL A 348 -11.37 -17.69 -2.36
N VAL A 349 -12.55 -17.42 -1.79
CA VAL A 349 -13.37 -16.25 -2.09
C VAL A 349 -12.64 -14.93 -1.83
N PRO A 350 -11.97 -14.69 -0.68
CA PRO A 350 -11.22 -13.46 -0.43
C PRO A 350 -10.21 -13.10 -1.52
N LEU A 351 -9.54 -14.10 -2.12
CA LEU A 351 -8.59 -13.86 -3.19
C LEU A 351 -9.29 -13.40 -4.48
N VAL A 352 -10.37 -14.07 -4.85
CA VAL A 352 -11.16 -13.75 -6.05
C VAL A 352 -11.81 -12.38 -5.91
N THR A 353 -12.47 -12.14 -4.78
CA THR A 353 -13.16 -10.86 -4.49
C THR A 353 -12.18 -9.69 -4.41
N THR A 354 -11.02 -9.86 -3.76
CA THR A 354 -9.99 -8.82 -3.73
C THR A 354 -9.51 -8.47 -5.13
N SER A 355 -9.26 -9.48 -5.95
CA SER A 355 -8.85 -9.28 -7.36
C SER A 355 -9.95 -8.56 -8.16
N SER A 356 -11.21 -8.97 -8.00
CA SER A 356 -12.38 -8.35 -8.60
C SER A 356 -12.54 -6.88 -8.21
N HIS A 357 -12.42 -6.56 -6.92
CA HIS A 357 -12.48 -5.18 -6.42
C HIS A 357 -11.32 -4.31 -6.90
N MET A 358 -10.11 -4.87 -7.04
CA MET A 358 -8.99 -4.13 -7.63
C MET A 358 -9.29 -3.72 -9.07
N LEU A 359 -9.84 -4.62 -9.88
CA LEU A 359 -10.19 -4.32 -11.28
C LEU A 359 -11.40 -3.40 -11.38
N GLY A 360 -12.48 -3.69 -10.68
CA GLY A 360 -13.73 -2.95 -10.71
C GLY A 360 -13.63 -1.60 -10.00
N ASN A 361 -13.40 -1.64 -8.68
CA ASN A 361 -13.51 -0.45 -7.86
C ASN A 361 -12.28 0.45 -7.97
N ILE A 362 -11.03 -0.12 -7.95
CA ILE A 362 -9.84 0.74 -7.99
C ILE A 362 -9.54 1.23 -9.41
N VAL A 363 -9.66 0.36 -10.44
CA VAL A 363 -9.31 0.79 -11.81
C VAL A 363 -10.49 1.44 -12.51
N LEU A 364 -11.58 0.69 -12.74
CA LEU A 364 -12.65 1.13 -13.63
C LEU A 364 -13.42 2.35 -13.09
N LEU A 365 -13.68 2.45 -11.76
CA LEU A 365 -14.33 3.62 -11.20
C LEU A 365 -13.43 4.87 -11.30
N ASN A 366 -12.11 4.73 -11.07
CA ASN A 366 -11.18 5.84 -11.25
C ASN A 366 -10.98 6.25 -12.72
N LEU A 367 -11.27 5.34 -13.66
CA LEU A 367 -11.35 5.64 -15.10
C LEU A 367 -12.73 6.23 -15.49
N LYS A 368 -13.63 6.48 -14.52
CA LYS A 368 -14.99 7.00 -14.72
C LYS A 368 -15.90 6.09 -15.57
N GLU A 369 -15.66 4.79 -15.51
CA GLU A 369 -16.47 3.78 -16.21
C GLU A 369 -17.62 3.22 -15.35
N ASP A 370 -18.25 4.10 -14.53
CA ASP A 370 -19.27 3.74 -13.54
C ASP A 370 -20.42 2.91 -14.14
N ARG A 371 -20.88 3.25 -15.34
CA ARG A 371 -21.98 2.53 -16.00
C ARG A 371 -21.60 1.09 -16.36
N LYS A 372 -20.35 0.86 -16.73
CA LYS A 372 -19.88 -0.47 -17.08
C LYS A 372 -19.69 -1.32 -15.81
N VAL A 373 -19.14 -0.72 -14.75
CA VAL A 373 -19.03 -1.36 -13.42
C VAL A 373 -20.43 -1.75 -12.92
N PHE A 374 -21.40 -0.84 -12.97
CA PHE A 374 -22.78 -1.13 -12.58
C PHE A 374 -23.39 -2.30 -13.36
N ARG A 375 -23.17 -2.38 -14.68
CA ARG A 375 -23.66 -3.52 -15.48
C ARG A 375 -23.06 -4.84 -15.01
N VAL A 376 -21.76 -4.89 -14.72
CA VAL A 376 -21.13 -6.11 -14.19
C VAL A 376 -21.74 -6.50 -12.84
N ILE A 377 -21.88 -5.55 -11.91
CA ILE A 377 -22.51 -5.81 -10.60
C ILE A 377 -23.94 -6.35 -10.78
N ALA A 378 -24.74 -5.71 -11.64
CA ALA A 378 -26.13 -6.12 -11.88
C ALA A 378 -26.24 -7.49 -12.54
N THR A 379 -25.41 -7.79 -13.55
CA THR A 379 -25.39 -9.11 -14.20
C THR A 379 -24.88 -10.20 -13.24
N THR A 380 -23.88 -9.89 -12.41
CA THR A 380 -23.42 -10.79 -11.35
C THR A 380 -24.53 -11.11 -10.36
N ALA A 381 -25.34 -10.11 -9.95
CA ALA A 381 -26.44 -10.31 -9.03
C ALA A 381 -27.51 -11.25 -9.62
N VAL A 382 -27.90 -11.03 -10.88
CA VAL A 382 -28.85 -11.91 -11.56
C VAL A 382 -28.29 -13.34 -11.65
N LEU A 383 -27.04 -13.49 -12.05
CA LEU A 383 -26.37 -14.79 -12.13
C LEU A 383 -26.28 -15.43 -10.73
N SER A 384 -25.94 -14.66 -9.69
CA SER A 384 -25.89 -15.14 -8.30
C SER A 384 -27.23 -15.69 -7.84
N ILE A 385 -28.35 -15.01 -8.14
CA ILE A 385 -29.70 -15.47 -7.82
C ILE A 385 -29.97 -16.82 -8.51
N VAL A 386 -29.71 -16.91 -9.82
CA VAL A 386 -29.92 -18.13 -10.60
C VAL A 386 -29.06 -19.28 -10.06
N LEU A 387 -27.77 -19.05 -9.85
CA LEU A 387 -26.85 -20.05 -9.31
C LEU A 387 -27.26 -20.51 -7.91
N ASN A 388 -27.63 -19.58 -7.02
CA ASN A 388 -28.05 -19.94 -5.67
C ASN A 388 -29.31 -20.82 -5.70
N ILE A 389 -30.35 -20.43 -6.44
CA ILE A 389 -31.57 -21.25 -6.52
C ILE A 389 -31.29 -22.63 -7.12
N SER A 390 -30.57 -22.69 -8.25
CA SER A 390 -30.34 -23.96 -8.96
C SER A 390 -29.38 -24.89 -8.22
N LEU A 391 -28.24 -24.37 -7.76
CA LEU A 391 -27.21 -25.22 -7.16
C LEU A 391 -27.54 -25.60 -5.71
N ILE A 392 -28.20 -24.72 -4.94
CA ILE A 392 -28.64 -25.05 -3.58
C ILE A 392 -29.74 -26.09 -3.62
N ALA A 393 -30.70 -25.98 -4.54
CA ALA A 393 -31.74 -26.99 -4.72
C ALA A 393 -31.14 -28.36 -5.11
N TRP A 394 -30.02 -28.39 -5.84
CA TRP A 394 -29.38 -29.63 -6.25
C TRP A 394 -28.41 -30.21 -5.22
N GLN A 395 -27.57 -29.39 -4.57
CA GLN A 395 -26.46 -29.84 -3.71
C GLN A 395 -26.43 -29.21 -2.30
N GLY A 396 -27.48 -28.51 -1.90
CA GLY A 396 -27.56 -27.90 -0.57
C GLY A 396 -26.39 -26.94 -0.27
N ILE A 397 -25.66 -27.17 0.82
CA ILE A 397 -24.52 -26.31 1.25
C ILE A 397 -23.42 -26.24 0.19
N ALA A 398 -23.07 -27.36 -0.43
CA ALA A 398 -22.03 -27.35 -1.50
C ALA A 398 -22.48 -26.48 -2.68
N GLY A 399 -23.78 -26.51 -3.02
CA GLY A 399 -24.37 -25.63 -4.02
C GLY A 399 -24.24 -24.15 -3.67
N ALA A 400 -24.41 -23.76 -2.39
CA ALA A 400 -24.22 -22.39 -1.92
C ALA A 400 -22.75 -21.93 -2.06
N ILE A 401 -21.80 -22.81 -1.75
CA ILE A 401 -20.36 -22.53 -1.91
C ILE A 401 -20.03 -22.32 -3.39
N TYR A 402 -20.50 -23.21 -4.27
CA TYR A 402 -20.24 -23.09 -5.71
C TYR A 402 -20.92 -21.87 -6.33
N ALA A 403 -22.14 -21.53 -5.89
CA ALA A 403 -22.85 -20.34 -6.35
C ALA A 403 -22.09 -19.06 -5.98
N LEU A 404 -21.58 -18.96 -4.75
CA LEU A 404 -20.81 -17.81 -4.28
C LEU A 404 -19.50 -17.67 -5.06
N ILE A 405 -18.72 -18.75 -5.16
CA ILE A 405 -17.45 -18.76 -5.91
C ILE A 405 -17.71 -18.43 -7.38
N GLY A 406 -18.71 -19.06 -8.00
CA GLY A 406 -19.07 -18.86 -9.40
C GLY A 406 -19.45 -17.41 -9.71
N ALA A 407 -20.24 -16.77 -8.85
CA ALA A 407 -20.61 -15.37 -9.00
C ALA A 407 -19.39 -14.44 -8.90
N GLU A 408 -18.50 -14.66 -7.93
CA GLU A 408 -17.29 -13.85 -7.78
C GLU A 408 -16.29 -14.06 -8.94
N VAL A 409 -16.12 -15.29 -9.40
CA VAL A 409 -15.29 -15.58 -10.58
C VAL A 409 -15.88 -14.93 -11.84
N PHE A 410 -17.18 -14.96 -12.01
CA PHE A 410 -17.85 -14.27 -13.12
C PHE A 410 -17.60 -12.76 -13.09
N ALA A 411 -17.70 -12.14 -11.91
CA ALA A 411 -17.41 -10.71 -11.75
C ALA A 411 -15.95 -10.41 -12.12
N LEU A 412 -14.99 -11.21 -11.61
CA LEU A 412 -13.56 -11.04 -11.90
C LEU A 412 -13.28 -11.16 -13.41
N VAL A 413 -13.81 -12.18 -14.06
CA VAL A 413 -13.64 -12.41 -15.51
C VAL A 413 -14.27 -11.28 -16.31
N SER A 414 -15.47 -10.82 -15.92
CA SER A 414 -16.16 -9.71 -16.56
C SER A 414 -15.37 -8.41 -16.48
N TYR A 415 -14.80 -8.09 -15.33
CA TYR A 415 -13.93 -6.92 -15.18
C TYR A 415 -12.64 -7.05 -15.98
N ALA A 416 -12.01 -8.21 -15.98
CA ALA A 416 -10.81 -8.47 -16.78
C ALA A 416 -11.08 -8.33 -18.29
N PHE A 417 -12.20 -8.87 -18.77
CA PHE A 417 -12.64 -8.72 -20.16
C PHE A 417 -12.91 -7.25 -20.51
N LEU A 418 -13.58 -6.52 -19.61
CA LEU A 418 -13.88 -5.11 -19.80
C LEU A 418 -12.60 -4.26 -19.90
N LEU A 419 -11.60 -4.49 -19.03
CA LEU A 419 -10.31 -3.80 -19.10
C LEU A 419 -9.56 -4.12 -20.41
N ARG A 420 -9.62 -5.38 -20.84
CA ARG A 420 -9.04 -5.78 -22.14
C ARG A 420 -9.72 -5.07 -23.31
N SER A 421 -11.05 -4.92 -23.29
CA SER A 421 -11.81 -4.19 -24.32
C SER A 421 -11.48 -2.70 -24.37
N LEU A 422 -11.10 -2.12 -23.24
CA LEU A 422 -10.64 -0.74 -23.11
C LEU A 422 -9.15 -0.55 -23.48
N ARG A 423 -8.48 -1.63 -23.93
CA ARG A 423 -7.03 -1.66 -24.22
C ARG A 423 -6.15 -1.21 -23.04
N VAL A 424 -6.67 -1.33 -21.82
CA VAL A 424 -5.90 -1.09 -20.60
C VAL A 424 -5.07 -2.35 -20.32
N SER A 425 -3.79 -2.31 -20.68
CA SER A 425 -2.84 -3.39 -20.36
C SER A 425 -2.47 -3.32 -18.88
N PHE A 426 -3.27 -3.99 -18.05
CA PHE A 426 -3.24 -3.85 -16.61
C PHE A 426 -2.26 -4.81 -15.93
N ILE A 427 -2.21 -6.07 -16.35
CA ILE A 427 -1.32 -7.07 -15.74
C ILE A 427 -0.07 -7.23 -16.59
N GLN A 428 1.03 -6.64 -16.14
CA GLN A 428 2.34 -6.90 -16.70
C GLN A 428 3.24 -7.52 -15.61
N PRO A 429 3.36 -8.86 -15.55
CA PRO A 429 4.19 -9.55 -14.55
C PRO A 429 5.64 -9.06 -14.53
N SER A 430 6.15 -8.61 -15.66
CA SER A 430 7.46 -7.96 -15.76
C SER A 430 7.57 -6.65 -14.97
N ARG A 431 6.44 -6.05 -14.57
CA ARG A 431 6.37 -4.83 -13.74
C ARG A 431 6.09 -5.12 -12.26
N TRP A 432 5.77 -6.36 -11.87
CA TRP A 432 5.57 -6.76 -10.48
C TRP A 432 6.88 -6.76 -9.69
N VAL A 433 7.99 -6.97 -10.37
CA VAL A 433 9.29 -6.67 -9.81
C VAL A 433 9.47 -5.15 -9.93
N PRO A 434 9.67 -4.42 -8.84
CA PRO A 434 9.84 -2.98 -8.90
C PRO A 434 11.03 -2.64 -9.80
N LYS A 435 10.75 -2.21 -11.02
CA LYS A 435 11.80 -1.78 -11.95
C LYS A 435 12.46 -0.48 -11.50
N LYS A 436 11.84 0.26 -10.58
CA LYS A 436 12.41 1.44 -9.91
C LYS A 436 11.63 1.74 -8.63
N LEU A 437 12.31 1.80 -7.51
CA LEU A 437 11.93 2.71 -6.45
C LEU A 437 12.33 4.12 -6.93
N ILE A 438 11.56 4.71 -7.83
CA ILE A 438 11.65 6.13 -8.06
C ILE A 438 10.90 6.74 -6.88
N LEU A 439 11.66 7.24 -5.92
CA LEU A 439 11.14 8.21 -4.96
C LEU A 439 10.43 9.31 -5.76
N PRO A 440 9.31 9.88 -5.26
CA PRO A 440 8.78 11.08 -5.86
C PRO A 440 9.91 12.10 -5.87
N ILE A 441 10.42 12.41 -7.05
CA ILE A 441 11.37 13.50 -7.23
C ILE A 441 10.54 14.75 -6.97
N PRO A 442 10.87 15.57 -5.95
CA PRO A 442 10.25 16.87 -5.84
C PRO A 442 10.47 17.59 -7.18
N GLU A 443 9.44 18.08 -7.82
CA GLU A 443 9.58 19.03 -8.91
C GLU A 443 10.21 20.32 -8.32
N LYS A 444 11.54 20.32 -8.22
CA LYS A 444 12.29 21.55 -8.01
C LYS A 444 12.16 22.37 -9.28
N ALA A 445 11.91 23.66 -9.14
CA ALA A 445 11.94 24.59 -10.28
C ALA A 445 13.22 24.36 -11.07
N PRO A 446 13.17 24.30 -12.41
CA PRO A 446 14.35 24.04 -13.22
C PRO A 446 15.40 25.13 -12.95
N SER A 447 16.60 24.69 -12.54
CA SER A 447 17.75 25.58 -12.43
C SER A 447 18.09 26.20 -13.80
N PRO A 448 18.59 27.44 -13.86
CA PRO A 448 18.91 28.08 -15.11
C PRO A 448 19.83 27.20 -15.98
N VAL A 449 19.59 27.22 -17.28
CA VAL A 449 20.37 26.44 -18.23
C VAL A 449 21.69 27.17 -18.46
N LEU A 450 22.83 26.48 -18.32
CA LEU A 450 24.17 27.04 -18.62
C LEU A 450 24.39 27.02 -20.11
N GLU A 451 24.74 28.17 -20.67
CA GLU A 451 25.17 28.28 -22.06
C GLU A 451 26.66 27.93 -22.15
N ASN A 452 26.99 26.83 -22.85
CA ASN A 452 28.36 26.36 -23.07
C ASN A 452 29.18 26.13 -21.77
N PRO A 453 28.76 25.21 -20.89
CA PRO A 453 29.44 24.94 -19.62
C PRO A 453 30.87 24.41 -19.86
N SER A 454 31.85 24.85 -19.04
CA SER A 454 33.19 24.26 -19.00
C SER A 454 33.15 22.79 -18.60
N LEU A 455 34.07 21.98 -19.10
CA LEU A 455 34.21 20.58 -18.72
C LEU A 455 35.49 20.33 -17.93
N THR A 456 35.36 19.86 -16.71
CA THR A 456 36.48 19.53 -15.82
C THR A 456 36.53 18.04 -15.57
N LEU A 457 37.70 17.41 -15.78
CA LEU A 457 37.96 16.05 -15.33
C LEU A 457 38.42 16.07 -13.86
N VAL A 458 37.88 15.20 -13.04
CA VAL A 458 38.26 15.00 -11.62
C VAL A 458 38.86 13.59 -11.46
N ILE A 459 40.14 13.53 -11.06
CA ILE A 459 40.91 12.29 -11.00
C ILE A 459 41.48 12.10 -9.58
N PRO A 460 40.88 11.27 -8.74
CA PRO A 460 41.48 10.88 -7.49
C PRO A 460 42.57 9.82 -7.73
N THR A 461 43.69 9.93 -7.05
CA THR A 461 44.80 8.94 -7.16
C THR A 461 45.51 8.69 -5.84
N TYR A 462 46.14 7.52 -5.69
CA TYR A 462 46.93 7.14 -4.53
C TYR A 462 48.00 6.10 -4.85
N ASN A 463 49.29 6.51 -4.79
CA ASN A 463 50.46 5.64 -5.00
C ASN A 463 50.43 4.81 -6.31
N ARG A 464 50.03 5.46 -7.45
CA ARG A 464 49.82 4.77 -8.73
C ARG A 464 50.47 5.50 -9.92
N LEU A 465 51.68 5.96 -9.75
CA LEU A 465 52.39 6.72 -10.80
C LEU A 465 52.57 5.96 -12.13
N ASP A 466 52.61 4.63 -12.05
CA ASP A 466 52.83 3.70 -13.17
C ASP A 466 51.63 3.64 -14.17
N VAL A 467 50.41 3.89 -13.74
CA VAL A 467 49.20 3.84 -14.59
C VAL A 467 48.98 5.16 -15.34
N TRP A 468 49.49 6.26 -14.82
CA TRP A 468 49.27 7.61 -15.33
C TRP A 468 49.71 7.86 -16.78
N PRO A 469 50.82 7.31 -17.30
CA PRO A 469 51.22 7.53 -18.68
C PRO A 469 50.16 7.15 -19.72
N ASN A 470 49.39 6.09 -19.45
CA ASN A 470 48.32 5.64 -20.35
C ASN A 470 47.13 6.61 -20.32
N LEU A 471 46.68 7.02 -19.14
CA LEU A 471 45.62 8.00 -18.99
C LEU A 471 46.02 9.35 -19.64
N LEU A 472 47.21 9.85 -19.35
CA LEU A 472 47.72 11.12 -19.91
C LEU A 472 47.76 11.11 -21.44
N ARG A 473 48.26 10.01 -22.07
CA ARG A 473 48.22 9.86 -23.54
C ARG A 473 46.78 9.88 -24.05
N SER A 474 45.85 9.28 -23.34
CA SER A 474 44.45 9.30 -23.78
C SER A 474 43.80 10.68 -23.63
N ILE A 475 44.18 11.46 -22.61
CA ILE A 475 43.74 12.85 -22.44
C ILE A 475 44.35 13.74 -23.54
N ALA A 476 45.64 13.58 -23.82
CA ALA A 476 46.30 14.34 -24.90
C ALA A 476 45.71 14.08 -26.29
N ALA A 477 45.19 12.83 -26.51
CA ALA A 477 44.61 12.41 -27.79
C ALA A 477 43.14 12.84 -27.98
N GLN A 478 42.50 13.52 -27.00
CA GLN A 478 41.11 13.97 -27.13
C GLN A 478 40.94 14.99 -28.27
N THR A 479 39.85 14.85 -29.00
CA THR A 479 39.44 15.77 -30.09
C THR A 479 39.12 17.15 -29.55
N LEU A 480 38.36 17.19 -28.46
CA LEU A 480 38.12 18.38 -27.66
C LEU A 480 38.82 18.16 -26.32
N LYS A 481 39.81 18.98 -25.99
CA LYS A 481 40.48 18.91 -24.69
C LYS A 481 39.52 19.34 -23.59
N PRO A 482 39.57 18.74 -22.38
CA PRO A 482 38.84 19.28 -21.24
C PRO A 482 39.34 20.68 -20.91
N ASP A 483 38.46 21.53 -20.38
CA ASP A 483 38.84 22.92 -20.05
C ASP A 483 39.78 22.97 -18.82
N SER A 484 39.71 21.99 -17.91
CA SER A 484 40.61 21.79 -16.78
C SER A 484 40.63 20.35 -16.29
N VAL A 485 41.69 19.99 -15.56
CA VAL A 485 41.83 18.68 -14.90
C VAL A 485 42.23 18.90 -13.45
N VAL A 486 41.38 18.46 -12.54
CA VAL A 486 41.62 18.45 -11.07
C VAL A 486 42.13 17.09 -10.65
N VAL A 487 43.37 17.06 -10.15
CA VAL A 487 44.01 15.84 -9.62
C VAL A 487 44.04 15.91 -8.11
N VAL A 488 43.35 14.97 -7.45
CA VAL A 488 43.40 14.89 -6.00
C VAL A 488 44.27 13.69 -5.60
N ASP A 489 45.51 13.99 -5.26
CA ASP A 489 46.54 12.99 -4.95
C ASP A 489 46.70 12.79 -3.45
N GLN A 490 46.70 11.55 -3.05
CA GLN A 490 46.77 11.09 -1.65
C GLN A 490 48.14 10.46 -1.32
N SER A 491 49.10 10.55 -2.24
CA SER A 491 50.41 9.95 -2.14
C SER A 491 51.38 10.75 -1.25
N SER A 492 52.60 10.24 -1.07
CA SER A 492 53.69 10.98 -0.41
C SER A 492 54.02 12.27 -1.19
N GLU A 493 54.73 13.20 -0.58
CA GLU A 493 55.09 14.46 -1.20
C GLU A 493 55.98 14.27 -2.42
N GLU A 494 56.89 13.32 -2.34
CA GLU A 494 57.81 12.98 -3.44
C GLU A 494 57.06 12.38 -4.63
N ALA A 495 56.08 11.47 -4.36
CA ALA A 495 55.24 10.86 -5.39
C ALA A 495 54.30 11.90 -6.04
N HIS A 496 53.78 12.82 -5.22
CA HIS A 496 52.93 13.93 -5.72
C HIS A 496 53.70 14.85 -6.68
N GLU A 497 54.91 15.27 -6.32
CA GLU A 497 55.72 16.11 -7.19
C GLU A 497 56.19 15.35 -8.47
N ALA A 498 56.48 14.06 -8.35
CA ALA A 498 56.77 13.22 -9.53
C ALA A 498 55.56 13.11 -10.48
N LEU A 499 54.37 12.93 -9.94
CA LEU A 499 53.14 12.92 -10.72
C LEU A 499 52.89 14.26 -11.43
N LYS A 500 53.05 15.35 -10.73
CA LYS A 500 52.90 16.70 -11.27
C LYS A 500 53.86 16.94 -12.43
N GLN A 501 55.12 16.60 -12.26
CA GLN A 501 56.12 16.70 -13.33
C GLN A 501 55.77 15.82 -14.54
N LEU A 502 55.27 14.61 -14.30
CA LEU A 502 54.82 13.72 -15.38
C LEU A 502 53.64 14.32 -16.17
N CYS A 503 52.63 14.88 -15.49
CA CYS A 503 51.49 15.54 -16.11
C CYS A 503 51.93 16.73 -16.97
N LEU A 504 52.74 17.62 -16.43
CA LEU A 504 53.26 18.79 -17.11
C LEU A 504 54.18 18.45 -18.30
N THR A 505 54.88 17.31 -18.24
CA THR A 505 55.74 16.84 -19.33
C THR A 505 54.95 16.23 -20.47
N LEU A 506 53.95 15.39 -20.18
CA LEU A 506 53.22 14.68 -21.21
C LEU A 506 52.04 15.48 -21.79
N VAL A 507 51.47 16.41 -21.01
CA VAL A 507 50.34 17.25 -21.46
C VAL A 507 50.53 18.69 -20.97
N PRO A 508 51.51 19.42 -21.53
CA PRO A 508 51.90 20.75 -21.02
C PRO A 508 50.83 21.82 -21.21
N ASP A 509 49.99 21.72 -22.25
CA ASP A 509 48.97 22.73 -22.60
C ASP A 509 47.67 22.56 -21.82
N MET A 510 47.63 21.70 -20.80
CA MET A 510 46.43 21.45 -20.01
C MET A 510 46.39 22.36 -18.77
N ASN A 511 45.20 22.85 -18.45
CA ASN A 511 44.99 23.56 -17.19
C ASN A 511 44.84 22.54 -16.03
N TRP A 512 45.96 22.32 -15.34
CA TRP A 512 46.06 21.39 -14.22
C TRP A 512 45.82 22.09 -12.90
N ASP A 513 44.95 21.52 -12.03
CA ASP A 513 44.79 21.88 -10.63
C ASP A 513 45.15 20.67 -9.76
N PHE A 514 46.23 20.76 -8.97
CA PHE A 514 46.74 19.68 -8.13
C PHE A 514 46.39 19.93 -6.66
N ILE A 515 45.67 19.00 -6.07
CA ILE A 515 45.31 19.04 -4.66
C ILE A 515 45.94 17.83 -3.96
N ARG A 516 46.72 18.07 -2.91
CA ARG A 516 47.31 16.97 -2.12
C ARG A 516 46.51 16.75 -0.86
N LEU A 517 46.01 15.51 -0.65
CA LEU A 517 45.32 15.07 0.56
C LEU A 517 46.28 14.28 1.43
N ARG A 518 46.60 14.77 2.63
CA ARG A 518 47.61 14.16 3.52
C ARG A 518 47.18 12.81 4.10
N THR A 519 45.91 12.63 4.36
CA THR A 519 45.35 11.36 4.90
C THR A 519 44.57 10.67 3.76
N PRO A 520 44.96 9.44 3.36
CA PRO A 520 44.30 8.74 2.30
C PRO A 520 42.83 8.44 2.63
N ASN A 521 41.93 8.99 1.83
CA ASN A 521 40.50 8.69 1.89
C ASN A 521 39.88 8.92 0.50
N ARG A 522 39.51 7.85 -0.18
CA ARG A 522 39.02 7.85 -1.56
C ARG A 522 37.75 8.73 -1.71
N CYS A 523 36.82 8.63 -0.76
CA CYS A 523 35.59 9.42 -0.77
C CYS A 523 35.89 10.92 -0.62
N GLN A 524 36.76 11.27 0.32
CA GLN A 524 37.19 12.66 0.52
C GLN A 524 37.91 13.23 -0.69
N ALA A 525 38.74 12.41 -1.37
CA ALA A 525 39.44 12.83 -2.57
C ALA A 525 38.46 13.13 -3.72
N LYS A 526 37.49 12.25 -3.96
CA LYS A 526 36.45 12.50 -4.97
C LYS A 526 35.61 13.74 -4.62
N ASP A 527 35.25 13.88 -3.33
CA ASP A 527 34.46 15.01 -2.86
C ASP A 527 35.16 16.35 -3.05
N LEU A 528 36.41 16.45 -2.63
CA LEU A 528 37.24 17.66 -2.83
C LEU A 528 37.36 18.01 -4.30
N GLY A 529 37.60 17.03 -5.17
CA GLY A 529 37.74 17.28 -6.61
C GLY A 529 36.46 17.77 -7.27
N ILE A 530 35.29 17.21 -6.90
CA ILE A 530 33.99 17.64 -7.41
C ILE A 530 33.67 19.07 -6.97
N HIS A 531 33.86 19.38 -5.69
CA HIS A 531 33.52 20.70 -5.14
C HIS A 531 34.56 21.79 -5.46
N ARG A 532 35.66 21.42 -6.12
CA ARG A 532 36.58 22.39 -6.71
C ARG A 532 35.97 23.11 -7.92
N VAL A 533 34.96 22.48 -8.52
CA VAL A 533 34.21 23.02 -9.67
C VAL A 533 32.98 23.73 -9.17
N GLU A 534 32.96 25.05 -9.23
CA GLU A 534 31.81 25.83 -8.73
C GLU A 534 30.60 25.71 -9.68
N GLU A 535 30.85 25.70 -10.99
CA GLU A 535 29.83 25.60 -12.03
C GLU A 535 30.39 24.98 -13.29
N GLY A 536 29.65 24.14 -13.99
CA GLY A 536 30.07 23.50 -15.23
C GLY A 536 29.91 21.98 -15.20
N ILE A 537 30.43 21.30 -16.22
CA ILE A 537 30.39 19.84 -16.33
C ILE A 537 31.54 19.23 -15.53
N VAL A 538 31.21 18.39 -14.57
CA VAL A 538 32.17 17.59 -13.81
C VAL A 538 32.15 16.18 -14.34
N VAL A 539 33.28 15.61 -14.69
CA VAL A 539 33.45 14.21 -15.07
C VAL A 539 34.45 13.54 -14.11
N VAL A 540 33.97 12.66 -13.28
CA VAL A 540 34.81 11.88 -12.33
C VAL A 540 35.29 10.61 -13.04
N ILE A 541 36.59 10.38 -13.04
CA ILE A 541 37.21 9.20 -13.64
C ILE A 541 38.28 8.63 -12.71
N ASP A 542 38.44 7.31 -12.71
CA ASP A 542 39.54 6.64 -11.97
C ASP A 542 40.85 6.80 -12.74
N ASP A 543 42.00 6.72 -12.06
CA ASP A 543 43.36 6.98 -12.58
C ASP A 543 43.88 5.87 -13.53
N ASP A 544 43.21 4.72 -13.59
CA ASP A 544 43.59 3.54 -14.39
C ASP A 544 42.65 3.31 -15.60
N LEU A 545 42.11 4.40 -16.15
CA LEU A 545 41.27 4.39 -17.34
C LEU A 545 42.01 4.82 -18.60
N TRP A 546 41.57 4.25 -19.73
CA TRP A 546 41.89 4.77 -21.08
C TRP A 546 40.60 5.34 -21.68
N LEU A 547 40.69 6.64 -22.07
CA LEU A 547 39.58 7.37 -22.65
C LEU A 547 39.65 7.26 -24.18
N PRO A 548 38.58 6.85 -24.89
CA PRO A 548 38.57 6.83 -26.35
C PRO A 548 38.61 8.26 -26.92
N LYS A 549 39.11 8.39 -28.16
CA LYS A 549 39.09 9.66 -28.87
C LYS A 549 37.66 10.18 -29.00
N GLY A 550 37.43 11.46 -28.63
CA GLY A 550 36.07 12.05 -28.61
C GLY A 550 35.29 11.85 -27.34
N PHE A 551 35.86 11.25 -26.26
CA PHE A 551 35.20 11.08 -24.97
C PHE A 551 34.76 12.42 -24.38
N THR A 552 35.63 13.40 -24.29
CA THR A 552 35.33 14.72 -23.70
C THR A 552 34.30 15.51 -24.54
N ASP A 553 34.39 15.42 -25.87
CA ASP A 553 33.42 16.02 -26.79
C ASP A 553 32.03 15.41 -26.60
N TYR A 554 31.93 14.09 -26.47
CA TYR A 554 30.67 13.39 -26.21
C TYR A 554 30.03 13.82 -24.89
N TYR A 555 30.81 13.85 -23.79
CA TYR A 555 30.31 14.28 -22.49
C TYR A 555 29.86 15.73 -22.50
N LYS A 556 30.66 16.64 -23.12
CA LYS A 556 30.34 18.06 -23.21
C LYS A 556 29.07 18.28 -24.02
N THR A 557 28.95 17.68 -25.20
CA THR A 557 27.78 17.80 -26.07
C THR A 557 26.51 17.25 -25.39
N TYR A 558 26.58 16.05 -24.83
CA TYR A 558 25.44 15.42 -24.21
C TYR A 558 24.94 16.18 -22.97
N LEU A 559 25.86 16.53 -22.05
CA LEU A 559 25.49 17.18 -20.79
C LEU A 559 25.12 18.65 -20.95
N THR A 560 25.62 19.33 -21.98
CA THR A 560 25.12 20.66 -22.34
C THR A 560 23.66 20.62 -22.76
N ALA A 561 23.29 19.63 -23.57
CA ALA A 561 21.92 19.45 -24.03
C ALA A 561 20.99 18.88 -22.93
N GLN A 562 21.50 18.04 -22.01
CA GLN A 562 20.75 17.31 -20.99
C GLN A 562 21.31 17.57 -19.60
N GLN A 563 21.21 18.81 -19.12
CA GLN A 563 21.87 19.26 -17.88
C GLN A 563 21.33 18.65 -16.60
N ASN A 564 20.15 18.03 -16.65
CA ASN A 564 19.56 17.31 -15.52
C ASN A 564 19.96 15.82 -15.50
N HIS A 565 20.78 15.38 -16.46
CA HIS A 565 21.25 13.99 -16.48
C HIS A 565 22.59 13.84 -15.76
N VAL A 566 22.80 12.65 -15.21
CA VAL A 566 24.09 12.11 -14.81
C VAL A 566 24.44 11.05 -15.85
N LEU A 567 25.50 11.28 -16.60
CA LEU A 567 25.90 10.40 -17.67
C LEU A 567 26.96 9.40 -17.18
N THR A 568 26.75 8.12 -17.46
CA THR A 568 27.77 7.08 -17.34
C THR A 568 27.85 6.30 -18.65
N THR A 569 29.03 5.86 -18.99
CA THR A 569 29.33 5.21 -20.27
C THR A 569 29.77 3.76 -20.07
N ARG A 570 29.99 3.03 -21.18
CA ARG A 570 30.44 1.63 -21.13
C ARG A 570 31.86 1.56 -20.56
N ILE A 571 32.11 0.67 -19.62
CA ILE A 571 33.42 0.38 -19.08
C ILE A 571 33.73 -1.11 -19.37
N ILE A 572 34.87 -1.36 -20.05
CA ILE A 572 35.37 -2.71 -20.32
C ILE A 572 36.66 -2.90 -19.52
N GLU A 573 36.71 -3.96 -18.71
CA GLU A 573 37.95 -4.35 -18.02
C GLU A 573 38.78 -5.24 -18.94
N VAL A 574 40.08 -4.92 -19.10
CA VAL A 574 41.03 -5.78 -19.75
C VAL A 574 41.17 -7.05 -18.90
N ASP A 575 41.19 -8.23 -19.49
CA ASP A 575 41.34 -9.54 -18.81
C ASP A 575 40.13 -10.09 -18.06
N ARG A 576 38.95 -9.47 -18.09
CA ARG A 576 37.72 -10.13 -17.59
C ARG A 576 36.82 -10.58 -18.74
N PRO A 577 36.35 -11.84 -18.70
CA PRO A 577 35.37 -12.28 -19.69
C PRO A 577 34.12 -11.42 -19.60
N LEU A 578 33.62 -10.97 -20.74
CA LEU A 578 32.35 -10.27 -20.86
C LEU A 578 31.23 -11.21 -20.41
N LEU A 579 30.75 -11.05 -19.20
CA LEU A 579 29.62 -11.81 -18.70
C LEU A 579 28.32 -11.25 -19.27
N ALA A 580 27.61 -12.07 -20.02
CA ALA A 580 26.30 -11.77 -20.59
C ALA A 580 25.24 -11.62 -19.50
N THR A 581 25.15 -10.45 -18.87
CA THR A 581 24.08 -10.16 -17.91
C THR A 581 23.14 -9.11 -18.48
N LYS A 582 21.88 -9.50 -18.63
CA LYS A 582 20.78 -8.60 -19.04
C LYS A 582 20.33 -7.62 -17.94
N LYS A 583 21.02 -7.58 -16.79
CA LYS A 583 20.62 -6.78 -15.63
C LYS A 583 21.59 -5.64 -15.39
N VAL A 584 21.11 -4.42 -15.54
CA VAL A 584 21.82 -3.18 -15.24
C VAL A 584 21.84 -2.91 -13.74
N GLN A 585 22.84 -2.18 -13.25
CA GLN A 585 22.95 -1.70 -11.87
C GLN A 585 21.63 -1.05 -11.39
N ARG A 586 20.99 -1.67 -10.42
CA ARG A 586 19.70 -1.22 -9.86
C ARG A 586 19.63 -1.46 -8.37
N TYR A 587 18.98 -0.55 -7.64
CA TYR A 587 18.53 -0.83 -6.29
C TYR A 587 17.38 -1.82 -6.31
N THR A 588 17.42 -2.78 -5.40
CA THR A 588 16.27 -3.60 -5.09
C THR A 588 15.33 -2.84 -4.16
N TRP A 589 14.05 -3.24 -4.11
CA TRP A 589 13.05 -2.66 -3.19
C TRP A 589 13.44 -2.78 -1.70
N TYR A 590 14.33 -3.75 -1.35
CA TYR A 590 14.89 -3.92 -0.01
C TYR A 590 16.25 -3.21 0.17
N GLY A 591 16.63 -2.32 -0.74
CA GLY A 591 17.81 -1.47 -0.64
C GLY A 591 19.14 -2.17 -0.94
N HIS A 592 19.11 -3.37 -1.55
CA HIS A 592 20.31 -3.99 -2.07
C HIS A 592 20.64 -3.48 -3.46
N PHE A 593 21.92 -3.37 -3.72
CA PHE A 593 22.47 -2.95 -4.98
C PHE A 593 23.07 -4.15 -5.71
N TYR A 594 22.65 -4.37 -6.96
CA TYR A 594 23.29 -5.34 -7.84
C TYR A 594 24.42 -4.65 -8.59
N ASN A 595 25.65 -4.98 -8.23
CA ASN A 595 26.81 -4.58 -9.02
C ASN A 595 26.97 -5.56 -10.19
N ASN A 596 26.32 -5.24 -11.33
CA ASN A 596 26.49 -5.98 -12.55
C ASN A 596 27.25 -5.11 -13.54
N ASN A 597 28.31 -5.66 -14.11
CA ASN A 597 29.05 -5.02 -15.17
C ASN A 597 28.13 -4.78 -16.37
N TYR A 598 27.85 -3.50 -16.69
CA TYR A 598 26.96 -3.12 -17.78
C TYR A 598 27.67 -3.09 -19.14
N SER A 599 28.87 -3.65 -19.21
CA SER A 599 29.70 -3.67 -20.41
C SER A 599 29.05 -4.27 -21.67
N LEU A 600 27.96 -5.02 -21.49
CA LEU A 600 27.27 -5.73 -22.58
C LEU A 600 25.91 -5.14 -22.97
N LEU A 601 25.47 -4.03 -22.41
CA LEU A 601 24.25 -3.38 -22.88
C LEU A 601 24.57 -2.59 -24.15
N GLU A 602 23.87 -2.94 -25.22
CA GLU A 602 23.97 -2.27 -26.53
C GLU A 602 23.03 -1.07 -26.67
N ALA A 603 22.12 -0.88 -25.70
CA ALA A 603 21.10 0.16 -25.75
C ALA A 603 21.18 1.10 -24.55
N GLU A 604 20.83 2.36 -24.80
CA GLU A 604 20.61 3.37 -23.75
C GLU A 604 19.68 2.85 -22.66
N SER A 605 20.02 3.08 -21.41
CA SER A 605 19.23 2.63 -20.27
C SER A 605 19.27 3.62 -19.12
N LEU A 606 18.12 3.81 -18.48
CA LEU A 606 18.05 4.49 -17.19
C LEU A 606 18.58 3.54 -16.12
N ILE A 607 19.54 3.98 -15.32
CA ILE A 607 20.14 3.21 -14.23
C ILE A 607 19.98 3.94 -12.89
N SER A 608 20.30 3.27 -11.80
CA SER A 608 20.13 3.86 -10.46
C SER A 608 21.46 4.16 -9.78
N VAL A 609 22.58 3.75 -10.36
CA VAL A 609 23.91 3.89 -9.76
C VAL A 609 24.92 4.18 -10.85
N THR A 610 25.83 5.09 -10.58
CA THR A 610 26.99 5.41 -11.43
C THR A 610 28.08 4.33 -11.30
N GLY A 611 29.10 4.38 -12.15
CA GLY A 611 30.29 3.53 -12.08
C GLY A 611 31.57 4.35 -11.90
N ALA A 612 32.71 3.75 -12.19
CA ALA A 612 34.03 4.36 -12.08
C ALA A 612 34.26 5.57 -13.05
N CYS A 613 33.31 5.80 -13.96
CA CYS A 613 33.35 6.93 -14.89
C CYS A 613 31.92 7.48 -15.02
N PHE A 614 31.69 8.70 -14.56
CA PHE A 614 30.41 9.40 -14.69
C PHE A 614 30.61 10.91 -14.71
N GLY A 615 29.64 11.61 -15.30
CA GLY A 615 29.64 13.07 -15.32
C GLY A 615 28.26 13.66 -15.12
N PHE A 616 28.20 14.88 -14.62
CA PHE A 616 27.00 15.67 -14.44
C PHE A 616 27.33 17.18 -14.48
N VAL A 617 26.30 18.01 -14.56
CA VAL A 617 26.47 19.46 -14.51
C VAL A 617 26.37 19.92 -13.05
N MET A 618 27.45 20.53 -12.54
CA MET A 618 27.48 21.17 -11.23
C MET A 618 26.67 22.46 -11.28
N LYS A 619 25.68 22.56 -10.42
CA LYS A 619 24.79 23.71 -10.23
C LYS A 619 24.35 23.79 -8.77
N GLU A 620 23.66 24.85 -8.40
CA GLU A 620 23.18 25.09 -7.03
C GLU A 620 22.38 23.93 -6.43
N ASP A 621 21.61 23.21 -7.27
CA ASP A 621 20.77 22.10 -6.82
C ASP A 621 21.54 20.83 -6.40
N VAL A 622 22.82 20.73 -6.75
CA VAL A 622 23.70 19.59 -6.42
C VAL A 622 24.93 19.98 -5.60
N LYS A 623 25.07 21.24 -5.18
CA LYS A 623 26.18 21.68 -4.32
C LYS A 623 26.24 20.98 -2.96
N ASP A 624 25.10 20.53 -2.45
CA ASP A 624 24.99 19.78 -1.18
C ASP A 624 25.13 18.26 -1.35
N VAL A 625 25.51 17.77 -2.53
CA VAL A 625 25.71 16.34 -2.80
C VAL A 625 27.17 15.98 -2.54
N HIS A 626 27.44 15.19 -1.51
CA HIS A 626 28.78 14.87 -1.04
C HIS A 626 29.07 13.37 -1.04
N PHE A 627 30.30 12.99 -1.36
CA PHE A 627 30.80 11.67 -1.04
C PHE A 627 30.97 11.54 0.48
N GLU A 628 30.43 10.49 1.07
CA GLU A 628 30.49 10.23 2.52
C GLU A 628 31.90 9.80 2.95
N PRO A 629 32.64 10.61 3.71
CA PRO A 629 34.00 10.30 4.13
C PRO A 629 34.11 9.10 5.09
N ALA A 630 33.01 8.75 5.74
CA ALA A 630 32.96 7.64 6.69
C ALA A 630 33.00 6.25 6.04
N PHE A 631 32.87 6.14 4.70
CA PHE A 631 33.13 4.87 4.00
C PHE A 631 34.61 4.52 4.03
N ILE A 632 34.92 3.30 4.53
CA ILE A 632 36.28 2.83 4.77
C ILE A 632 36.74 1.81 3.70
N GLY A 633 38.05 1.55 3.68
CA GLY A 633 38.68 0.54 2.81
C GLY A 633 38.54 0.88 1.32
N THR A 634 37.94 -0.01 0.55
CA THR A 634 37.74 0.18 -0.90
C THR A 634 36.63 1.16 -1.27
N GLY A 635 35.95 1.77 -0.29
CA GLY A 635 34.86 2.71 -0.56
C GLY A 635 33.59 2.06 -1.12
N ILE A 636 33.44 0.74 -1.08
CA ILE A 636 32.20 0.06 -1.54
C ILE A 636 30.98 0.76 -0.95
N MET A 637 30.01 1.12 -1.77
CA MET A 637 28.83 1.92 -1.53
C MET A 637 28.99 3.44 -1.68
N GLU A 638 30.17 3.95 -2.03
CA GLU A 638 30.37 5.38 -2.28
C GLU A 638 29.57 5.89 -3.51
N GLU A 639 29.64 5.17 -4.65
CA GLU A 639 28.89 5.54 -5.84
C GLU A 639 27.37 5.31 -5.67
N PRO A 640 26.90 4.20 -5.02
CA PRO A 640 25.51 4.07 -4.61
C PRO A 640 25.00 5.21 -3.75
N ASP A 641 25.77 5.67 -2.75
CA ASP A 641 25.38 6.76 -1.86
C ASP A 641 25.26 8.09 -2.62
N LEU A 642 26.28 8.45 -3.39
CA LEU A 642 26.25 9.64 -4.23
C LEU A 642 25.10 9.60 -5.24
N SER A 643 24.92 8.46 -5.90
CA SER A 643 23.84 8.27 -6.88
C SER A 643 22.45 8.47 -6.25
N TRP A 644 22.27 8.02 -5.03
CA TRP A 644 21.03 8.24 -4.28
C TRP A 644 20.80 9.72 -3.97
N GLN A 645 21.85 10.45 -3.60
CA GLN A 645 21.77 11.90 -3.36
C GLN A 645 21.45 12.66 -4.65
N LEU A 646 22.10 12.33 -5.75
CA LEU A 646 21.83 12.92 -7.08
C LEU A 646 20.40 12.64 -7.55
N LEU A 647 19.88 11.43 -7.33
CA LEU A 647 18.47 11.09 -7.62
C LEU A 647 17.50 11.89 -6.73
N LYS A 648 17.84 12.13 -5.46
CA LYS A 648 17.04 12.99 -4.57
C LYS A 648 17.06 14.46 -5.00
N ALA A 649 18.18 14.94 -5.54
CA ALA A 649 18.31 16.28 -6.10
C ALA A 649 17.56 16.44 -7.45
N GLY A 650 16.86 15.40 -7.92
CA GLY A 650 16.06 15.44 -9.15
C GLY A 650 16.83 15.06 -10.42
N ARG A 651 18.06 14.55 -10.29
CA ARG A 651 18.87 14.13 -11.43
C ARG A 651 18.44 12.76 -11.95
N THR A 652 18.58 12.53 -13.24
CA THR A 652 18.31 11.25 -13.91
C THR A 652 19.63 10.60 -14.32
N ILE A 653 19.92 9.39 -13.85
CA ILE A 653 21.16 8.68 -14.20
C ILE A 653 20.93 7.86 -15.46
N VAL A 654 21.72 8.16 -16.50
CA VAL A 654 21.60 7.57 -17.84
C VAL A 654 22.87 6.83 -18.19
N TYR A 655 22.72 5.60 -18.65
CA TYR A 655 23.81 4.82 -19.25
C TYR A 655 23.75 4.92 -20.77
N LYS A 656 24.89 5.28 -21.39
CA LYS A 656 25.06 5.34 -22.82
C LYS A 656 26.21 4.42 -23.26
N PRO A 657 25.96 3.45 -24.14
CA PRO A 657 26.98 2.52 -24.62
C PRO A 657 27.86 3.10 -25.77
N ASP A 658 27.51 4.26 -26.31
CA ASP A 658 28.13 4.82 -27.49
C ASP A 658 29.63 5.09 -27.31
N VAL A 659 30.03 5.41 -26.10
CA VAL A 659 31.45 5.61 -25.74
C VAL A 659 31.86 4.49 -24.79
N THR A 660 32.97 3.84 -25.11
CA THR A 660 33.53 2.73 -24.32
C THR A 660 34.90 3.15 -23.75
N VAL A 661 34.95 3.18 -22.41
CA VAL A 661 36.17 3.44 -21.65
C VAL A 661 36.80 2.08 -21.28
N VAL A 662 38.12 1.97 -21.38
CA VAL A 662 38.85 0.76 -21.03
C VAL A 662 39.49 0.94 -19.66
N HIS A 663 39.21 0.01 -18.76
CA HIS A 663 39.74 -0.01 -17.40
C HIS A 663 40.88 -1.05 -17.32
N PHE A 664 42.05 -0.61 -16.84
CA PHE A 664 43.24 -1.43 -16.65
C PHE A 664 43.41 -1.72 -15.16
N PRO A 665 42.65 -2.67 -14.58
CA PRO A 665 42.75 -2.95 -13.16
C PRO A 665 44.15 -3.52 -12.85
N GLN A 666 44.91 -2.83 -12.00
CA GLN A 666 46.17 -3.38 -11.51
C GLN A 666 45.93 -4.63 -10.64
N ARG A 667 46.55 -5.73 -11.03
CA ARG A 667 46.45 -7.02 -10.29
C ARG A 667 47.11 -6.98 -8.91
N ASP A 668 48.00 -6.06 -8.67
CA ASP A 668 48.90 -6.07 -7.50
C ASP A 668 48.42 -5.21 -6.31
N GLY A 669 47.55 -4.23 -6.52
CA GLY A 669 47.04 -3.40 -5.43
C GLY A 669 45.84 -3.98 -4.67
N ASN A 670 44.70 -4.05 -5.33
CA ASN A 670 43.40 -4.44 -4.69
C ASN A 670 43.15 -5.96 -4.67
N ASP A 671 43.61 -6.71 -5.67
CA ASP A 671 43.46 -8.17 -5.69
C ASP A 671 44.51 -8.89 -4.81
N ALA A 672 45.69 -8.30 -4.61
CA ALA A 672 46.64 -8.76 -3.59
C ALA A 672 46.11 -8.53 -2.17
N ALA A 673 45.50 -7.38 -1.88
CA ALA A 673 44.79 -7.11 -0.62
C ALA A 673 43.60 -8.06 -0.41
N LYS A 674 42.87 -8.41 -1.46
CA LYS A 674 41.82 -9.46 -1.41
C LYS A 674 42.38 -10.84 -1.10
N LYS A 675 43.53 -11.23 -1.65
CA LYS A 675 44.18 -12.54 -1.38
C LYS A 675 44.83 -12.62 0.01
N VAL A 676 45.41 -11.52 0.47
CA VAL A 676 46.15 -11.49 1.76
C VAL A 676 45.18 -11.26 2.94
N ASN A 677 44.09 -10.52 2.78
CA ASN A 677 43.14 -10.18 3.85
C ASN A 677 41.69 -10.15 3.41
N ALA A 678 41.21 -11.17 2.68
CA ALA A 678 39.82 -11.27 2.23
C ALA A 678 38.77 -11.03 3.34
N VAL A 679 39.11 -11.45 4.58
CA VAL A 679 38.23 -11.29 5.74
C VAL A 679 38.03 -9.79 6.08
N HIS A 680 39.11 -9.00 6.09
CA HIS A 680 39.02 -7.55 6.37
C HIS A 680 38.32 -6.82 5.27
N TRP A 681 38.61 -7.16 4.00
CA TRP A 681 37.91 -6.55 2.86
C TRP A 681 36.39 -6.76 2.92
N TYR A 682 35.92 -7.96 3.28
CA TYR A 682 34.49 -8.19 3.46
C TYR A 682 33.94 -7.50 4.72
N ALA A 683 34.74 -7.38 5.78
CA ALA A 683 34.32 -6.66 6.98
C ALA A 683 34.10 -5.17 6.72
N ASP A 684 35.02 -4.52 6.00
CA ASP A 684 34.88 -3.12 5.56
C ASP A 684 33.64 -2.96 4.67
N SER A 685 33.42 -3.91 3.75
CA SER A 685 32.22 -3.92 2.91
C SER A 685 30.93 -4.01 3.74
N PHE A 686 30.87 -4.88 4.76
CA PHE A 686 29.70 -4.98 5.63
C PHE A 686 29.53 -3.74 6.51
N TYR A 687 30.60 -3.12 6.97
CA TYR A 687 30.55 -1.83 7.68
C TYR A 687 29.95 -0.75 6.77
N ASN A 688 30.45 -0.59 5.56
CA ASN A 688 29.97 0.37 4.57
C ASN A 688 28.50 0.11 4.19
N PHE A 689 28.07 -1.15 4.07
CA PHE A 689 26.66 -1.50 3.94
C PHE A 689 25.81 -1.04 5.14
N GLY A 690 26.35 -1.18 6.36
CA GLY A 690 25.70 -0.72 7.58
C GLY A 690 25.48 0.80 7.56
N LEU A 691 26.54 1.54 7.27
CA LEU A 691 26.55 2.99 7.16
C LEU A 691 25.56 3.48 6.09
N TYR A 692 25.63 2.91 4.89
CA TYR A 692 24.72 3.22 3.79
C TYR A 692 23.24 3.00 4.17
N HIS A 693 22.97 1.86 4.83
CA HIS A 693 21.60 1.54 5.26
C HIS A 693 21.11 2.44 6.40
N ALA A 694 21.98 2.91 7.29
CA ALA A 694 21.61 3.88 8.32
C ALA A 694 21.21 5.22 7.70
N LYS A 695 21.96 5.67 6.71
CA LYS A 695 21.75 6.95 6.02
C LYS A 695 20.48 6.95 5.14
N HIS A 696 20.15 5.81 4.53
CA HIS A 696 19.08 5.68 3.54
C HIS A 696 17.94 4.74 3.95
N ALA A 697 17.85 4.35 5.24
CA ALA A 697 16.83 3.42 5.72
C ALA A 697 15.43 4.05 5.72
N LEU A 698 14.53 3.47 4.95
CA LEU A 698 13.10 3.74 4.96
C LEU A 698 12.41 2.81 5.99
N GLY A 699 12.21 3.30 7.24
CA GLY A 699 11.28 2.77 8.26
C GLY A 699 11.11 1.23 8.36
N LEU A 700 9.91 0.74 8.08
CA LEU A 700 9.50 -0.68 8.22
C LEU A 700 10.36 -1.69 7.45
N LEU A 701 11.02 -1.29 6.37
CA LEU A 701 11.84 -2.16 5.53
C LEU A 701 13.15 -2.60 6.19
N HIS A 702 13.57 -1.94 7.27
CA HIS A 702 14.78 -2.34 8.03
C HIS A 702 14.70 -3.78 8.56
N TRP A 703 13.52 -4.23 9.00
CA TRP A 703 13.31 -5.59 9.51
C TRP A 703 13.49 -6.68 8.46
N LEU A 704 13.12 -6.43 7.21
CA LEU A 704 13.25 -7.37 6.11
C LEU A 704 14.69 -7.51 5.60
N ARG A 705 15.59 -6.58 5.92
CA ARG A 705 16.99 -6.58 5.52
C ARG A 705 17.86 -7.53 6.36
N LYS A 706 17.51 -7.70 7.65
CA LYS A 706 18.28 -8.57 8.55
C LYS A 706 18.43 -10.00 8.00
N PRO A 707 17.36 -10.74 7.63
CA PRO A 707 17.50 -12.08 7.07
C PRO A 707 18.37 -12.12 5.81
N TYR A 708 18.25 -11.12 4.94
CA TYR A 708 19.04 -11.02 3.71
C TYR A 708 20.54 -10.87 4.01
N LEU A 709 20.92 -10.03 4.97
CA LEU A 709 22.32 -9.84 5.37
C LEU A 709 22.93 -11.11 5.98
N TYR A 710 22.13 -11.89 6.73
CA TYR A 710 22.57 -13.21 7.21
C TYR A 710 22.82 -14.18 6.05
N ILE A 711 21.93 -14.20 5.05
CA ILE A 711 22.09 -15.02 3.85
C ILE A 711 23.33 -14.56 3.04
N LEU A 712 23.54 -13.25 2.90
CA LEU A 712 24.71 -12.69 2.21
C LEU A 712 26.00 -13.06 2.93
N ALA A 713 26.07 -12.86 4.25
CA ALA A 713 27.23 -13.22 5.07
C ALA A 713 27.54 -14.72 5.01
N ALA A 714 26.50 -15.56 5.09
CA ALA A 714 26.64 -17.00 4.93
C ALA A 714 27.17 -17.37 3.53
N ASN A 715 26.59 -16.80 2.46
CA ASN A 715 27.04 -17.04 1.09
C ASN A 715 28.51 -16.65 0.89
N VAL A 716 28.92 -15.49 1.40
CA VAL A 716 30.32 -15.03 1.35
C VAL A 716 31.24 -16.03 2.04
N VAL A 717 30.89 -16.45 3.26
CA VAL A 717 31.75 -17.29 4.09
C VAL A 717 31.79 -18.75 3.60
N PHE A 718 30.68 -19.28 3.10
CA PHE A 718 30.60 -20.69 2.69
C PHE A 718 30.93 -20.95 1.22
N ASN A 719 30.67 -20.00 0.32
CA ASN A 719 30.80 -20.20 -1.13
C ASN A 719 32.01 -19.50 -1.77
N ARG A 720 32.66 -18.52 -1.11
CA ARG A 720 33.75 -17.73 -1.72
C ARG A 720 35.13 -18.03 -1.12
N GLY A 721 35.45 -19.31 -0.87
CA GLY A 721 36.81 -19.74 -0.64
C GLY A 721 37.40 -19.53 0.77
N PHE A 722 36.57 -19.25 1.77
CA PHE A 722 37.05 -19.24 3.14
C PHE A 722 37.36 -20.66 3.62
N THR A 723 38.63 -20.94 3.86
CA THR A 723 39.10 -22.22 4.42
C THR A 723 38.89 -22.29 5.93
N GLY A 724 38.64 -23.47 6.47
CA GLY A 724 38.56 -23.74 7.90
C GLY A 724 37.30 -24.49 8.33
N SER A 725 37.27 -24.93 9.59
CA SER A 725 36.13 -25.65 10.16
C SER A 725 34.86 -24.79 10.20
N VAL A 726 33.68 -25.44 10.25
CA VAL A 726 32.39 -24.76 10.33
C VAL A 726 32.33 -23.72 11.46
N ARG A 727 32.94 -24.05 12.63
CA ARG A 727 33.03 -23.13 13.78
C ARG A 727 33.79 -21.83 13.44
N LYS A 728 34.93 -21.93 12.74
CA LYS A 728 35.71 -20.77 12.29
C LYS A 728 34.94 -19.96 11.24
N LYS A 729 34.20 -20.62 10.35
CA LYS A 729 33.34 -19.94 9.36
C LYS A 729 32.21 -19.16 10.03
N VAL A 730 31.53 -19.72 11.02
CA VAL A 730 30.48 -19.06 11.79
C VAL A 730 31.02 -17.86 12.58
N GLN A 731 32.21 -17.96 13.16
CA GLN A 731 32.88 -16.84 13.84
C GLN A 731 33.15 -15.67 12.89
N LYS A 732 33.65 -15.94 11.67
CA LYS A 732 33.85 -14.91 10.62
C LYS A 732 32.55 -14.25 10.17
N MET A 733 31.50 -15.05 10.03
CA MET A 733 30.15 -14.52 9.71
C MET A 733 29.64 -13.60 10.81
N SER A 734 29.75 -14.01 12.07
CA SER A 734 29.37 -13.21 13.23
C SER A 734 30.13 -11.87 13.28
N TRP A 735 31.45 -11.93 13.03
CA TRP A 735 32.27 -10.72 13.01
C TRP A 735 31.88 -9.75 11.90
N MET A 736 31.61 -10.23 10.67
CA MET A 736 31.10 -9.36 9.55
C MET A 736 29.77 -8.71 9.90
N LEU A 737 28.84 -9.45 10.52
CA LEU A 737 27.56 -8.90 10.96
C LEU A 737 27.74 -7.87 12.09
N THR A 738 28.72 -8.04 12.97
CA THR A 738 29.08 -7.03 13.97
C THR A 738 29.60 -5.76 13.32
N GLN A 739 30.43 -5.86 12.26
CA GLN A 739 30.88 -4.67 11.51
C GLN A 739 29.69 -3.94 10.84
N TYR A 740 28.74 -4.68 10.27
CA TYR A 740 27.51 -4.07 9.75
C TYR A 740 26.74 -3.30 10.84
N GLN A 741 26.57 -3.90 12.03
CA GLN A 741 25.89 -3.24 13.15
C GLN A 741 26.61 -1.98 13.61
N LYS A 742 27.96 -2.02 13.63
CA LYS A 742 28.80 -0.88 13.97
C LYS A 742 28.60 0.27 12.98
N GLY A 743 28.73 0.02 11.69
CA GLY A 743 28.50 1.04 10.66
C GLY A 743 27.07 1.59 10.67
N TYR A 744 26.07 0.75 10.98
CA TYR A 744 24.70 1.18 11.12
C TYR A 744 24.46 2.07 12.35
N ALA A 745 25.16 1.80 13.47
CA ALA A 745 25.01 2.55 14.72
C ALA A 745 25.71 3.93 14.69
N GLU A 746 26.83 4.04 13.97
CA GLU A 746 27.62 5.28 13.93
C GLU A 746 26.92 6.44 13.16
N ASN A 747 25.88 6.14 12.40
CA ASN A 747 25.17 7.15 11.61
C ASN A 747 23.66 7.28 11.97
N ARG A 748 23.28 6.83 13.16
CA ARG A 748 21.93 6.95 13.72
C ARG A 748 21.92 7.98 14.85
#